data_b6883d9c6aadf086843936178d4e5e9c
#
_entry.id   b6883d9c6aadf086843936178d4e5e9c
#
_cell.length_a   1.000
_cell.length_b   1.000
_cell.length_c   1.000
_cell.angle_alpha   90.00
_cell.angle_beta   90.00
_cell.angle_gamma   90.00
#
_symmetry.space_group_name_H-M   'P 1'
#
loop_
_entity.id
_entity.type
_entity.pdbx_description
1 polymer ?
#
loop_
_entity_poly.entity_id
_entity_poly.type
_entity_poly.pdbx_seq_one_letter_code
_entity_poly.pdbx_strand_id
1 'polypeptide(L)'
;VDINVNSLTFKAINTRGFATFANTRFVQLVDGMDNSAPALNFPLGNLLGMTETDVLSVELLPGASSALYGANAFNGILLMNSKNPFDHTGLSGQYKQGITSQEAAGDNTYRDLSIRFGHKFSDKLAVKANFGYLLGTDWIADSEEDKFGRGLTRADYDHDGINIYGDEVATDIKGVAETLVGLGLAPAGIEQLIPSQVVSRTGYREVDLTDHVAESKKADWGIYYRPFENNFEISYVGKWGTGQTVYQGTNRYGIENFTMSQHKLEVKDDNFFVRTYVTEDNAGDSYDMNFTAININRFWSDSDYFPGITSAELYADGLPSDGDNVWFGTYVSGFAGATLGGATEAQAHAAGRSAADAGIVLAGTAEYERIKQEVINDPDLTKGSKFQDNSKIYHSDWNYNFQDQVDWADIQVGGSFRQYSLNSSGTIYTDYDGPIEYSETGVYTQLVKGFLNEERLTLTAAARYDKNEFFDGQITPRVSLSYQAGEYKNHNFRLGFQTGFRNPSTQDLFIGLDVGRARLIGSSPASLDNYVRDYPVSQNGQALGVPSSVTLDGNSAFNNSFSVASVGAFAATGNPALLEASGVEMVKPEEVKSIELGYRGKLSRNFSVDMSVYQNEYSNFINTQAVLTPYYGSVGDGALSVLA
;
A
#
# COMPACT_ATOMS: atom_id res chain seq x y z
N VAL A 1 11.31 -18.98 -1.44
CA VAL A 1 10.54 -17.89 -2.06
C VAL A 1 9.14 -17.96 -1.50
N ASP A 2 8.69 -16.89 -0.88
CA ASP A 2 7.34 -16.75 -0.36
C ASP A 2 6.52 -15.93 -1.36
N ILE A 3 5.28 -16.32 -1.60
CA ILE A 3 4.39 -15.60 -2.50
C ILE A 3 3.09 -15.34 -1.73
N ASN A 4 2.77 -14.08 -1.53
CA ASN A 4 1.48 -13.64 -1.04
C ASN A 4 0.58 -13.32 -2.22
N VAL A 5 -0.64 -13.84 -2.21
CA VAL A 5 -1.61 -13.67 -3.28
C VAL A 5 -2.82 -12.91 -2.74
N ASN A 6 -2.99 -11.67 -3.18
CA ASN A 6 -4.17 -10.84 -2.86
C ASN A 6 -5.28 -11.04 -3.87
N SER A 7 -4.90 -11.23 -5.12
CA SER A 7 -5.76 -11.27 -6.28
C SER A 7 -5.13 -12.15 -7.36
N LEU A 8 -5.88 -12.52 -8.36
CA LEU A 8 -5.37 -13.22 -9.56
C LEU A 8 -4.25 -12.44 -10.24
N THR A 9 -4.36 -11.11 -10.27
CA THR A 9 -3.41 -10.21 -10.91
C THR A 9 -2.37 -9.66 -9.94
N PHE A 10 -2.62 -9.67 -8.63
CA PHE A 10 -1.79 -9.04 -7.63
C PHE A 10 -1.13 -10.08 -6.71
N LYS A 11 0.15 -10.35 -6.98
CA LYS A 11 1.00 -11.29 -6.24
C LYS A 11 2.28 -10.62 -5.82
N ALA A 12 2.61 -10.68 -4.53
CA ALA A 12 3.85 -10.18 -3.98
C ALA A 12 4.84 -11.32 -3.75
N ILE A 13 6.06 -11.17 -4.27
CA ILE A 13 7.16 -12.13 -4.11
C ILE A 13 8.09 -11.64 -3.02
N ASN A 14 8.60 -12.56 -2.19
CA ASN A 14 9.56 -12.25 -1.14
C ASN A 14 10.55 -13.40 -0.90
N THR A 15 11.65 -13.10 -0.20
CA THR A 15 12.61 -14.08 0.29
C THR A 15 13.02 -13.76 1.73
N ARG A 16 13.38 -14.78 2.51
CA ARG A 16 13.97 -14.67 3.85
C ARG A 16 13.08 -14.03 4.91
N GLY A 17 11.76 -14.21 4.79
CA GLY A 17 10.76 -13.72 5.75
C GLY A 17 10.22 -12.33 5.44
N PHE A 18 9.32 -11.82 6.31
CA PHE A 18 8.65 -10.53 6.20
C PHE A 18 7.83 -10.36 4.92
N ALA A 19 7.21 -11.43 4.46
CA ALA A 19 6.30 -11.40 3.33
C ALA A 19 5.03 -10.60 3.71
N THR A 20 4.79 -9.51 2.97
CA THR A 20 3.61 -8.65 3.10
C THR A 20 3.01 -8.40 1.73
N PHE A 21 1.76 -7.95 1.68
CA PHE A 21 1.13 -7.60 0.41
C PHE A 21 1.79 -6.37 -0.24
N ALA A 22 1.99 -5.31 0.53
CA ALA A 22 2.74 -4.14 0.13
C ALA A 22 4.24 -4.36 0.42
N ASN A 23 4.91 -5.17 -0.40
CA ASN A 23 6.29 -5.54 -0.12
C ASN A 23 7.30 -4.51 -0.64
N THR A 24 7.64 -3.55 0.20
CA THR A 24 8.66 -2.52 -0.05
C THR A 24 10.08 -2.98 0.25
N ARG A 25 10.29 -4.25 0.64
CA ARG A 25 11.60 -4.85 0.99
C ARG A 25 12.17 -5.75 -0.11
N PHE A 26 11.50 -5.81 -1.26
CA PHE A 26 11.86 -6.67 -2.36
C PHE A 26 11.75 -5.92 -3.69
N VAL A 27 12.82 -5.87 -4.47
CA VAL A 27 12.87 -5.13 -5.73
C VAL A 27 12.60 -6.05 -6.92
N GLN A 28 11.80 -5.59 -7.87
CA GLN A 28 11.58 -6.26 -9.14
C GLN A 28 12.07 -5.35 -10.28
N LEU A 29 13.09 -5.78 -11.00
CA LEU A 29 13.62 -5.06 -12.15
C LEU A 29 13.26 -5.78 -13.46
N VAL A 30 12.65 -5.04 -14.37
CA VAL A 30 12.30 -5.49 -15.72
C VAL A 30 13.14 -4.73 -16.73
N ASP A 31 14.07 -5.40 -17.40
CA ASP A 31 15.09 -4.77 -18.28
C ASP A 31 15.80 -3.59 -17.60
N GLY A 32 16.08 -3.75 -16.28
CA GLY A 32 16.71 -2.76 -15.43
C GLY A 32 15.83 -1.63 -14.91
N MET A 33 14.56 -1.54 -15.32
CA MET A 33 13.58 -0.60 -14.77
C MET A 33 12.91 -1.19 -13.52
N ASP A 34 12.75 -0.37 -12.49
CA ASP A 34 11.96 -0.71 -11.31
C ASP A 34 10.48 -0.86 -11.68
N ASN A 35 9.89 -1.99 -11.31
CA ASN A 35 8.49 -2.32 -11.63
C ASN A 35 7.50 -1.81 -10.55
N SER A 36 7.97 -1.01 -9.61
CA SER A 36 7.16 -0.47 -8.52
C SER A 36 6.32 0.72 -9.01
N ALA A 37 5.09 0.82 -8.50
CA ALA A 37 4.25 2.00 -8.69
C ALA A 37 4.85 3.19 -7.93
N PRO A 38 4.95 4.39 -8.55
CA PRO A 38 5.51 5.59 -7.94
C PRO A 38 4.92 5.94 -6.57
N ALA A 39 3.60 5.95 -6.47
CA ALA A 39 2.92 6.27 -5.23
C ALA A 39 3.08 5.21 -4.14
N LEU A 40 3.16 3.94 -4.49
CA LEU A 40 3.06 2.84 -3.53
C LEU A 40 4.43 2.27 -3.12
N ASN A 41 5.48 2.49 -3.93
CA ASN A 41 6.84 1.93 -3.78
C ASN A 41 6.91 0.39 -3.76
N PHE A 42 5.93 -0.30 -4.33
CA PHE A 42 5.95 -1.74 -4.53
C PHE A 42 5.28 -2.11 -5.86
N PRO A 43 5.62 -3.28 -6.46
CA PRO A 43 5.02 -3.73 -7.70
C PRO A 43 3.54 -4.10 -7.53
N LEU A 44 2.67 -3.59 -8.40
CA LEU A 44 1.28 -4.02 -8.49
C LEU A 44 1.17 -5.32 -9.30
N GLY A 45 1.59 -6.41 -8.68
CA GLY A 45 1.59 -7.73 -9.31
C GLY A 45 2.30 -7.74 -10.65
N ASN A 46 1.61 -8.19 -11.69
CA ASN A 46 2.14 -8.27 -13.06
C ASN A 46 1.51 -7.22 -14.00
N LEU A 47 0.99 -6.12 -13.47
CA LEU A 47 0.29 -5.12 -14.29
C LEU A 47 1.20 -4.54 -15.38
N LEU A 48 2.45 -4.19 -15.03
CA LEU A 48 3.45 -3.64 -15.96
C LEU A 48 4.58 -4.62 -16.29
N GLY A 49 4.55 -5.82 -15.73
CA GLY A 49 5.56 -6.85 -15.95
C GLY A 49 5.56 -7.40 -17.38
N MET A 50 6.57 -8.19 -17.71
CA MET A 50 6.69 -8.83 -19.02
C MET A 50 5.53 -9.77 -19.32
N THR A 51 5.21 -9.88 -20.62
CA THR A 51 4.43 -11.01 -21.13
C THR A 51 5.29 -12.28 -21.10
N GLU A 52 4.68 -13.45 -20.82
CA GLU A 52 5.43 -14.71 -20.75
C GLU A 52 6.17 -15.04 -22.05
N THR A 53 5.62 -14.66 -23.19
CA THR A 53 6.23 -14.90 -24.51
C THR A 53 7.51 -14.09 -24.74
N ASP A 54 7.71 -12.97 -24.03
CA ASP A 54 8.90 -12.10 -24.17
C ASP A 54 9.98 -12.36 -23.10
N VAL A 55 9.73 -13.20 -22.11
CA VAL A 55 10.72 -13.53 -21.06
C VAL A 55 11.89 -14.30 -21.67
N LEU A 56 13.12 -13.79 -21.51
CA LEU A 56 14.37 -14.46 -21.81
C LEU A 56 14.91 -15.19 -20.58
N SER A 57 15.08 -14.46 -19.47
CA SER A 57 15.57 -15.02 -18.20
C SER A 57 14.89 -14.35 -17.01
N VAL A 58 14.82 -15.11 -15.91
CA VAL A 58 14.40 -14.62 -14.60
C VAL A 58 15.44 -15.07 -13.60
N GLU A 59 16.04 -14.12 -12.90
CA GLU A 59 17.06 -14.38 -11.89
C GLU A 59 16.59 -13.87 -10.55
N LEU A 60 16.65 -14.70 -9.52
CA LEU A 60 16.32 -14.36 -8.15
C LEU A 60 17.60 -14.27 -7.33
N LEU A 61 17.89 -13.11 -6.79
CA LEU A 61 18.96 -12.86 -5.84
C LEU A 61 18.36 -12.74 -4.43
N PRO A 62 18.43 -13.79 -3.60
CA PRO A 62 17.85 -13.76 -2.27
C PRO A 62 18.73 -12.96 -1.29
N GLY A 63 18.08 -12.24 -0.38
CA GLY A 63 18.73 -11.48 0.69
C GLY A 63 19.25 -10.11 0.26
N ALA A 64 19.99 -9.46 1.17
CA ALA A 64 20.46 -8.09 1.00
C ALA A 64 21.36 -7.94 -0.24
N SER A 65 21.08 -6.96 -1.08
CA SER A 65 21.82 -6.69 -2.31
C SER A 65 22.02 -5.20 -2.58
N SER A 66 21.89 -4.36 -1.54
CA SER A 66 21.96 -2.89 -1.65
C SER A 66 23.33 -2.39 -2.14
N ALA A 67 24.40 -3.13 -1.94
CA ALA A 67 25.75 -2.74 -2.40
C ALA A 67 25.89 -2.53 -3.92
N LEU A 68 24.98 -3.05 -4.73
CA LEU A 68 24.94 -2.83 -6.18
C LEU A 68 23.66 -2.13 -6.63
N TYR A 69 22.53 -2.49 -6.01
CA TYR A 69 21.20 -2.08 -6.47
C TYR A 69 20.60 -0.93 -5.65
N GLY A 70 21.27 -0.53 -4.55
CA GLY A 70 20.83 0.60 -3.71
C GLY A 70 19.73 0.26 -2.72
N ALA A 71 19.01 1.29 -2.31
CA ALA A 71 17.92 1.20 -1.35
C ALA A 71 16.87 0.16 -1.78
N ASN A 72 16.16 -0.42 -0.81
CA ASN A 72 15.05 -1.37 -0.97
C ASN A 72 15.46 -2.78 -1.47
N ALA A 73 16.70 -2.98 -1.95
CA ALA A 73 17.24 -4.30 -2.23
C ALA A 73 17.60 -5.05 -0.92
N PHE A 74 16.60 -5.19 -0.04
CA PHE A 74 16.72 -5.55 1.37
C PHE A 74 16.58 -7.07 1.60
N ASN A 75 15.49 -7.67 1.11
CA ASN A 75 15.22 -9.11 1.23
C ASN A 75 15.47 -9.88 -0.06
N GLY A 76 15.66 -9.21 -1.17
CA GLY A 76 15.98 -9.83 -2.44
C GLY A 76 15.63 -8.97 -3.64
N ILE A 77 16.04 -9.47 -4.79
CA ILE A 77 15.79 -8.85 -6.09
C ILE A 77 15.37 -9.91 -7.09
N LEU A 78 14.35 -9.60 -7.88
CA LEU A 78 13.97 -10.35 -9.07
C LEU A 78 14.42 -9.57 -10.31
N LEU A 79 15.32 -10.13 -11.09
CA LEU A 79 15.79 -9.59 -12.35
C LEU A 79 15.08 -10.33 -13.49
N MET A 80 14.34 -9.61 -14.28
CA MET A 80 13.63 -10.12 -15.45
C MET A 80 14.18 -9.47 -16.72
N ASN A 81 14.68 -10.29 -17.64
CA ASN A 81 15.25 -9.83 -18.90
C ASN A 81 14.37 -10.27 -20.06
N SER A 82 14.08 -9.35 -20.97
CA SER A 82 13.28 -9.60 -22.15
C SER A 82 14.12 -10.06 -23.35
N LYS A 83 13.46 -10.71 -24.30
CA LYS A 83 14.08 -11.13 -25.56
C LYS A 83 14.45 -9.93 -26.42
N ASN A 84 15.74 -9.84 -26.83
CA ASN A 84 16.21 -8.83 -27.77
C ASN A 84 15.74 -9.20 -29.20
N PRO A 85 15.14 -8.28 -29.96
CA PRO A 85 14.64 -8.58 -31.31
C PRO A 85 15.73 -8.83 -32.37
N PHE A 86 16.99 -8.48 -32.11
CA PHE A 86 18.09 -8.88 -32.99
C PHE A 86 18.32 -10.39 -32.98
N ASP A 87 18.14 -11.02 -31.79
CA ASP A 87 18.43 -12.44 -31.57
C ASP A 87 17.17 -13.31 -31.61
N HIS A 88 16.02 -12.71 -31.33
CA HIS A 88 14.73 -13.40 -31.24
C HIS A 88 13.69 -12.74 -32.15
N THR A 89 13.67 -13.14 -33.41
CA THR A 89 12.71 -12.65 -34.42
C THR A 89 11.49 -13.57 -34.50
N GLY A 90 10.43 -13.06 -35.12
CA GLY A 90 9.21 -13.81 -35.43
C GLY A 90 8.03 -13.47 -34.54
N LEU A 91 6.93 -14.19 -34.74
CA LEU A 91 5.69 -14.09 -33.98
C LEU A 91 5.57 -15.26 -33.00
N SER A 92 5.29 -14.99 -31.76
CA SER A 92 4.99 -15.99 -30.73
C SER A 92 3.69 -15.64 -30.04
N GLY A 93 2.87 -16.63 -29.76
CA GLY A 93 1.60 -16.42 -29.03
C GLY A 93 1.33 -17.58 -28.08
N GLN A 94 0.65 -17.27 -27.00
CA GLN A 94 0.17 -18.22 -26.01
C GLN A 94 -1.24 -17.82 -25.57
N TYR A 95 -2.13 -18.79 -25.50
CA TYR A 95 -3.46 -18.62 -24.93
C TYR A 95 -3.68 -19.68 -23.87
N LYS A 96 -4.09 -19.26 -22.68
CA LYS A 96 -4.51 -20.12 -21.58
C LYS A 96 -5.97 -19.89 -21.30
N GLN A 97 -6.70 -20.96 -21.08
CA GLN A 97 -8.06 -20.94 -20.58
C GLN A 97 -8.15 -21.88 -19.39
N GLY A 98 -8.83 -21.43 -18.34
CA GLY A 98 -9.02 -22.16 -17.11
C GLY A 98 -10.32 -21.80 -16.43
N ILE A 99 -10.47 -22.28 -15.23
CA ILE A 99 -11.58 -21.98 -14.35
C ILE A 99 -11.00 -21.56 -13.00
N THR A 100 -11.51 -20.46 -12.44
CA THR A 100 -11.37 -20.13 -11.02
C THR A 100 -12.59 -20.65 -10.30
N SER A 101 -12.40 -21.33 -9.18
CA SER A 101 -13.48 -21.92 -8.38
C SER A 101 -13.34 -21.49 -6.94
N GLN A 102 -14.41 -20.93 -6.38
CA GLN A 102 -14.49 -20.47 -5.01
C GLN A 102 -15.93 -20.67 -4.50
N GLU A 103 -16.12 -20.97 -3.22
CA GLU A 103 -17.44 -21.19 -2.65
C GLU A 103 -18.36 -19.99 -2.84
N ALA A 104 -17.88 -18.76 -2.52
CA ALA A 104 -18.67 -17.53 -2.65
C ALA A 104 -18.90 -17.07 -4.09
N ALA A 105 -17.88 -17.21 -4.97
CA ALA A 105 -17.95 -16.75 -6.36
C ALA A 105 -18.44 -17.82 -7.35
N GLY A 106 -18.48 -19.10 -6.96
CA GLY A 106 -18.74 -20.20 -7.86
C GLY A 106 -17.61 -20.45 -8.87
N ASP A 107 -17.95 -21.06 -10.00
CA ASP A 107 -17.03 -21.38 -11.08
C ASP A 107 -17.03 -20.28 -12.14
N ASN A 108 -15.88 -19.68 -12.41
CA ASN A 108 -15.74 -18.57 -13.35
C ASN A 108 -14.64 -18.83 -14.38
N THR A 109 -14.82 -18.33 -15.60
CA THR A 109 -13.84 -18.51 -16.66
C THR A 109 -12.61 -17.62 -16.44
N TYR A 110 -11.43 -18.23 -16.55
CA TYR A 110 -10.13 -17.55 -16.59
C TYR A 110 -9.55 -17.59 -18.00
N ARG A 111 -9.02 -16.48 -18.49
CA ARG A 111 -8.38 -16.35 -19.80
C ARG A 111 -7.08 -15.54 -19.66
N ASP A 112 -6.02 -16.00 -20.34
CA ASP A 112 -4.73 -15.30 -20.39
C ASP A 112 -4.14 -15.45 -21.80
N LEU A 113 -3.98 -14.33 -22.49
CA LEU A 113 -3.43 -14.21 -23.83
C LEU A 113 -2.11 -13.45 -23.77
N SER A 114 -1.07 -13.97 -24.42
CA SER A 114 0.22 -13.30 -24.57
C SER A 114 0.68 -13.44 -26.03
N ILE A 115 1.01 -12.31 -26.67
CA ILE A 115 1.49 -12.24 -28.04
C ILE A 115 2.79 -11.43 -28.06
N ARG A 116 3.78 -11.93 -28.79
CA ARG A 116 5.05 -11.26 -29.03
C ARG A 116 5.36 -11.23 -30.52
N PHE A 117 5.78 -10.08 -31.00
CA PHE A 117 6.35 -9.89 -32.33
C PHE A 117 7.76 -9.29 -32.20
N GLY A 118 8.74 -9.85 -32.89
CA GLY A 118 10.09 -9.32 -33.03
C GLY A 118 10.54 -9.34 -34.48
N HIS A 119 11.09 -8.24 -34.98
CA HIS A 119 11.56 -8.15 -36.36
C HIS A 119 12.90 -7.41 -36.46
N LYS A 120 13.83 -8.02 -37.17
CA LYS A 120 15.12 -7.44 -37.50
C LYS A 120 15.07 -6.96 -38.96
N PHE A 121 15.05 -5.63 -39.16
CA PHE A 121 15.05 -5.03 -40.50
C PHE A 121 16.41 -5.10 -41.18
N SER A 122 17.47 -4.98 -40.37
CA SER A 122 18.87 -5.06 -40.81
C SER A 122 19.75 -5.41 -39.60
N ASP A 123 21.06 -5.58 -39.80
CA ASP A 123 22.00 -5.75 -38.70
C ASP A 123 22.09 -4.51 -37.78
N LYS A 124 21.52 -3.40 -38.22
CA LYS A 124 21.52 -2.12 -37.48
C LYS A 124 20.19 -1.74 -36.82
N LEU A 125 19.07 -2.30 -37.27
CA LEU A 125 17.75 -1.90 -36.78
C LEU A 125 16.86 -3.11 -36.54
N ALA A 126 16.34 -3.20 -35.33
CA ALA A 126 15.34 -4.19 -34.94
C ALA A 126 14.25 -3.58 -34.06
N VAL A 127 13.06 -4.16 -34.06
CA VAL A 127 11.91 -3.74 -33.26
C VAL A 127 11.24 -4.93 -32.62
N LYS A 128 10.57 -4.69 -31.49
CA LYS A 128 9.64 -5.64 -30.89
C LYS A 128 8.34 -4.95 -30.47
N ALA A 129 7.28 -5.73 -30.38
CA ALA A 129 6.01 -5.34 -29.80
C ALA A 129 5.37 -6.56 -29.11
N ASN A 130 4.83 -6.35 -27.94
CA ASN A 130 4.19 -7.37 -27.14
C ASN A 130 2.81 -6.90 -26.67
N PHE A 131 1.90 -7.85 -26.48
CA PHE A 131 0.58 -7.60 -25.93
C PHE A 131 0.20 -8.74 -24.99
N GLY A 132 -0.35 -8.40 -23.82
CA GLY A 132 -0.90 -9.34 -22.85
C GLY A 132 -2.32 -8.94 -22.45
N TYR A 133 -3.18 -9.94 -22.26
CA TYR A 133 -4.53 -9.76 -21.77
C TYR A 133 -4.89 -10.89 -20.81
N LEU A 134 -5.27 -10.55 -19.60
CA LEU A 134 -5.75 -11.47 -18.58
C LEU A 134 -7.13 -11.02 -18.12
N LEU A 135 -8.05 -11.98 -17.99
CA LEU A 135 -9.39 -11.76 -17.46
C LEU A 135 -9.79 -12.96 -16.60
N GLY A 136 -10.30 -12.69 -15.42
CA GLY A 136 -10.87 -13.67 -14.51
C GLY A 136 -11.77 -13.01 -13.50
N THR A 137 -12.36 -13.82 -12.62
CA THR A 137 -13.08 -13.35 -11.43
C THR A 137 -12.21 -13.60 -10.21
N ASP A 138 -12.03 -12.56 -9.41
CA ASP A 138 -11.22 -12.62 -8.19
C ASP A 138 -11.94 -13.31 -7.05
N TRP A 139 -11.25 -13.49 -5.92
CA TRP A 139 -11.86 -14.02 -4.69
C TRP A 139 -12.84 -12.99 -4.11
N ILE A 140 -14.05 -13.45 -3.80
CA ILE A 140 -15.02 -12.67 -3.06
C ILE A 140 -14.76 -12.89 -1.56
N ALA A 141 -14.52 -11.82 -0.84
CA ALA A 141 -14.47 -11.85 0.61
C ALA A 141 -15.90 -11.69 1.15
N ASP A 142 -16.37 -12.68 1.91
CA ASP A 142 -17.78 -12.79 2.33
C ASP A 142 -17.95 -13.12 3.82
N SER A 143 -16.91 -12.96 4.64
CA SER A 143 -17.01 -13.21 6.07
C SER A 143 -17.84 -12.11 6.75
N GLU A 144 -18.93 -12.51 7.39
CA GLU A 144 -19.75 -11.64 8.25
C GLU A 144 -19.37 -11.79 9.74
N GLU A 145 -18.27 -12.50 10.06
CA GLU A 145 -17.80 -12.63 11.43
C GLU A 145 -17.44 -11.28 12.04
N ASP A 146 -17.74 -11.11 13.33
CA ASP A 146 -17.37 -9.90 14.06
C ASP A 146 -15.85 -9.72 14.10
N LYS A 147 -15.37 -8.58 13.66
CA LYS A 147 -13.98 -8.22 13.48
C LYS A 147 -13.14 -8.30 14.77
N PHE A 148 -13.80 -8.13 15.91
CA PHE A 148 -13.17 -8.20 17.23
C PHE A 148 -13.29 -9.59 17.89
N GLY A 149 -13.87 -10.57 17.20
CA GLY A 149 -14.03 -11.93 17.70
C GLY A 149 -14.98 -12.07 18.90
N ARG A 150 -15.91 -11.14 19.08
CA ARG A 150 -16.89 -11.13 20.17
C ARG A 150 -18.03 -12.13 19.96
N GLY A 151 -18.11 -12.76 18.78
CA GLY A 151 -19.16 -13.69 18.41
C GLY A 151 -20.51 -13.02 18.10
N LEU A 152 -20.49 -11.72 17.81
CA LEU A 152 -21.67 -10.96 17.39
C LEU A 152 -22.03 -11.27 15.94
N THR A 153 -23.29 -11.07 15.60
CA THR A 153 -23.87 -11.24 14.28
C THR A 153 -24.49 -9.93 13.80
N ARG A 154 -24.85 -9.82 12.54
CA ARG A 154 -25.56 -8.64 11.99
C ARG A 154 -26.86 -8.28 12.69
N ALA A 155 -27.43 -9.20 13.47
CA ALA A 155 -28.61 -8.93 14.28
C ALA A 155 -28.29 -8.16 15.58
N ASP A 156 -27.03 -8.19 16.00
CA ASP A 156 -26.57 -7.50 17.21
C ASP A 156 -26.31 -6.01 16.92
N TYR A 157 -26.61 -5.18 17.91
CA TYR A 157 -26.55 -3.71 17.71
C TYR A 157 -25.14 -3.14 17.56
N ASP A 158 -24.13 -3.86 17.99
CA ASP A 158 -22.71 -3.45 18.04
C ASP A 158 -21.84 -4.32 17.09
N HIS A 159 -22.44 -4.98 16.11
CA HIS A 159 -21.71 -5.80 15.15
C HIS A 159 -20.89 -4.94 14.20
N ASP A 160 -19.64 -5.38 13.95
CA ASP A 160 -18.69 -4.84 12.97
C ASP A 160 -18.06 -6.01 12.21
N GLY A 161 -18.57 -6.29 11.03
CA GLY A 161 -18.21 -7.48 10.25
C GLY A 161 -16.89 -7.35 9.51
N ILE A 162 -16.16 -8.46 9.34
CA ILE A 162 -14.87 -8.47 8.64
C ILE A 162 -15.00 -7.97 7.20
N ASN A 163 -16.01 -8.44 6.45
CA ASN A 163 -16.27 -8.03 5.07
C ASN A 163 -17.64 -7.36 4.90
N ILE A 164 -18.07 -6.67 5.94
CA ILE A 164 -19.17 -5.73 5.93
C ILE A 164 -18.57 -4.34 6.07
N TYR A 165 -19.03 -3.38 5.31
CA TYR A 165 -18.48 -2.03 5.24
C TYR A 165 -19.56 -0.99 5.48
N GLY A 166 -19.21 0.08 6.20
CA GLY A 166 -20.14 1.11 6.67
C GLY A 166 -20.69 0.86 8.07
N ASP A 167 -20.56 -0.37 8.60
CA ASP A 167 -20.90 -0.72 9.98
C ASP A 167 -19.82 -0.31 10.99
N GLU A 168 -18.61 0.03 10.53
CA GLU A 168 -17.56 0.64 11.36
C GLU A 168 -17.95 2.02 11.90
N VAL A 169 -18.96 2.67 11.34
CA VAL A 169 -19.51 3.92 11.87
C VAL A 169 -20.38 3.59 13.06
N ALA A 170 -19.87 3.88 14.25
CA ALA A 170 -20.50 3.51 15.51
C ALA A 170 -20.36 4.62 16.55
N THR A 171 -21.36 4.77 17.43
CA THR A 171 -21.33 5.76 18.51
C THR A 171 -22.10 5.31 19.74
N ASP A 172 -21.81 5.91 20.90
CA ASP A 172 -22.59 5.73 22.13
C ASP A 172 -23.93 6.45 22.00
N ILE A 173 -25.03 5.68 21.95
CA ILE A 173 -26.39 6.20 21.79
C ILE A 173 -26.86 7.04 22.97
N LYS A 174 -26.28 6.90 24.16
CA LYS A 174 -26.58 7.79 25.29
C LYS A 174 -26.06 9.20 25.02
N GLY A 175 -24.84 9.35 24.53
CA GLY A 175 -24.27 10.63 24.13
C GLY A 175 -25.11 11.32 23.05
N VAL A 176 -25.62 10.54 22.08
CA VAL A 176 -26.58 11.06 21.07
C VAL A 176 -27.84 11.56 21.72
N ALA A 177 -28.44 10.81 22.65
CA ALA A 177 -29.66 11.23 23.36
C ALA A 177 -29.44 12.51 24.18
N GLU A 178 -28.33 12.61 24.90
CA GLU A 178 -27.95 13.79 25.66
C GLU A 178 -27.78 15.01 24.75
N THR A 179 -27.19 14.85 23.59
CA THR A 179 -27.03 15.89 22.58
C THR A 179 -28.40 16.37 22.05
N LEU A 180 -29.29 15.43 21.69
CA LEU A 180 -30.62 15.76 21.21
C LEU A 180 -31.44 16.52 22.24
N VAL A 181 -31.35 16.15 23.54
CA VAL A 181 -31.99 16.87 24.63
C VAL A 181 -31.37 18.25 24.82
N GLY A 182 -30.05 18.37 24.78
CA GLY A 182 -29.35 19.65 24.89
C GLY A 182 -29.70 20.65 23.79
N LEU A 183 -29.95 20.17 22.58
CA LEU A 183 -30.40 20.96 21.43
C LEU A 183 -31.91 21.23 21.43
N GLY A 184 -32.66 20.65 22.36
CA GLY A 184 -34.14 20.80 22.42
C GLY A 184 -34.88 19.98 21.35
N LEU A 185 -34.22 19.05 20.68
CA LEU A 185 -34.77 18.18 19.64
C LEU A 185 -35.42 16.93 20.23
N ALA A 186 -35.17 16.62 21.49
CA ALA A 186 -35.82 15.55 22.25
C ALA A 186 -36.32 16.07 23.61
N PRO A 187 -37.40 15.49 24.17
CA PRO A 187 -37.88 15.84 25.49
C PRO A 187 -36.86 15.53 26.59
N ALA A 188 -36.70 16.44 27.56
CA ALA A 188 -35.84 16.18 28.73
C ALA A 188 -36.27 14.91 29.47
N GLY A 189 -35.29 14.10 29.86
CA GLY A 189 -35.51 12.82 30.53
C GLY A 189 -35.46 11.62 29.60
N ILE A 190 -35.48 11.80 28.27
CA ILE A 190 -35.38 10.70 27.31
C ILE A 190 -33.98 10.04 27.39
N GLU A 191 -32.95 10.80 27.69
CA GLU A 191 -31.57 10.34 27.90
C GLU A 191 -31.44 9.32 29.05
N GLN A 192 -32.37 9.33 29.99
CA GLN A 192 -32.41 8.39 31.11
C GLN A 192 -32.92 6.99 30.69
N LEU A 193 -33.62 6.91 29.55
CA LEU A 193 -34.14 5.66 29.00
C LEU A 193 -33.11 4.97 28.10
N ILE A 194 -32.03 5.67 27.71
CA ILE A 194 -31.03 5.20 26.77
C ILE A 194 -29.81 4.69 27.55
N PRO A 195 -29.39 3.43 27.34
CA PRO A 195 -28.17 2.90 27.94
C PRO A 195 -26.92 3.52 27.30
N SER A 196 -25.80 3.59 28.03
CA SER A 196 -24.50 3.90 27.47
C SER A 196 -23.99 2.65 26.75
N GLN A 197 -24.21 2.59 25.47
CA GLN A 197 -23.87 1.46 24.59
C GLN A 197 -23.50 1.98 23.21
N VAL A 198 -22.43 1.42 22.67
CA VAL A 198 -22.01 1.68 21.29
C VAL A 198 -22.90 0.90 20.35
N VAL A 199 -23.45 1.59 19.35
CA VAL A 199 -24.29 1.02 18.30
C VAL A 199 -23.62 1.27 16.95
N SER A 200 -23.50 0.24 16.14
CA SER A 200 -22.97 0.29 14.78
C SER A 200 -24.08 0.50 13.75
N ARG A 201 -23.77 1.22 12.66
CA ARG A 201 -24.68 1.34 11.50
C ARG A 201 -24.84 0.00 10.79
N THR A 202 -25.89 -0.11 9.98
CA THR A 202 -26.06 -1.23 9.05
C THR A 202 -25.17 -1.04 7.84
N GLY A 203 -24.30 -2.00 7.54
CA GLY A 203 -23.34 -1.94 6.44
C GLY A 203 -23.74 -2.80 5.23
N TYR A 204 -22.96 -2.64 4.14
CA TYR A 204 -23.05 -3.38 2.88
C TYR A 204 -21.98 -4.47 2.80
N ARG A 205 -22.25 -5.55 2.09
CA ARG A 205 -21.27 -6.62 1.84
C ARG A 205 -20.30 -6.22 0.73
N GLU A 206 -19.11 -6.80 0.71
CA GLU A 206 -18.12 -6.52 -0.34
C GLU A 206 -18.66 -6.75 -1.76
N VAL A 207 -19.44 -7.82 -1.95
CA VAL A 207 -20.06 -8.16 -3.23
C VAL A 207 -21.04 -7.09 -3.76
N ASP A 208 -21.55 -6.23 -2.89
CA ASP A 208 -22.44 -5.14 -3.25
C ASP A 208 -21.64 -3.89 -3.70
N LEU A 209 -20.34 -3.80 -3.34
CA LEU A 209 -19.49 -2.64 -3.54
C LEU A 209 -18.56 -2.74 -4.76
N THR A 210 -18.20 -3.96 -5.20
CA THR A 210 -17.33 -4.20 -6.35
C THR A 210 -17.76 -5.43 -7.14
N ASP A 211 -17.38 -5.51 -8.40
CA ASP A 211 -17.74 -6.62 -9.31
C ASP A 211 -16.73 -7.78 -9.29
N HIS A 212 -15.64 -7.67 -8.52
CA HIS A 212 -14.57 -8.65 -8.40
C HIS A 212 -13.93 -9.08 -9.74
N VAL A 213 -14.02 -8.26 -10.77
CA VAL A 213 -13.31 -8.52 -12.02
C VAL A 213 -11.82 -8.33 -11.82
N ALA A 214 -11.04 -9.35 -12.17
CA ALA A 214 -9.59 -9.27 -12.24
C ALA A 214 -9.18 -9.18 -13.72
N GLU A 215 -8.85 -8.00 -14.18
CA GLU A 215 -8.44 -7.73 -15.55
C GLU A 215 -7.05 -7.10 -15.59
N SER A 216 -6.22 -7.49 -16.56
CA SER A 216 -4.97 -6.82 -16.89
C SER A 216 -4.77 -6.77 -18.39
N LYS A 217 -4.52 -5.58 -18.91
CA LYS A 217 -4.12 -5.33 -20.31
C LYS A 217 -2.75 -4.67 -20.27
N LYS A 218 -1.81 -5.19 -21.03
CA LYS A 218 -0.48 -4.62 -21.11
C LYS A 218 0.08 -4.68 -22.50
N ALA A 219 0.85 -3.67 -22.85
CA ALA A 219 1.57 -3.60 -24.11
C ALA A 219 2.97 -3.06 -23.85
N ASP A 220 3.95 -3.61 -24.51
CA ASP A 220 5.29 -3.05 -24.55
C ASP A 220 5.85 -3.09 -25.97
N TRP A 221 6.72 -2.15 -26.27
CA TRP A 221 7.37 -2.03 -27.56
C TRP A 221 8.80 -1.53 -27.39
N GLY A 222 9.67 -1.90 -28.34
CA GLY A 222 11.05 -1.47 -28.33
C GLY A 222 11.62 -1.26 -29.72
N ILE A 223 12.47 -0.24 -29.84
CA ILE A 223 13.27 0.05 -31.03
C ILE A 223 14.74 -0.06 -30.61
N TYR A 224 15.51 -0.84 -31.36
CA TYR A 224 16.90 -1.15 -31.06
C TYR A 224 17.77 -0.80 -32.26
N TYR A 225 18.79 0.01 -32.03
CA TYR A 225 19.67 0.50 -33.08
C TYR A 225 21.14 0.24 -32.75
N ARG A 226 21.85 -0.48 -33.63
CA ARG A 226 23.27 -0.78 -33.57
C ARG A 226 24.00 -0.05 -34.71
N PRO A 227 24.49 1.19 -34.50
CA PRO A 227 25.10 1.98 -35.56
C PRO A 227 26.42 1.41 -36.09
N PHE A 228 27.16 0.66 -35.25
CA PHE A 228 28.48 0.15 -35.51
C PHE A 228 28.47 -1.40 -35.63
N GLU A 229 29.60 -1.99 -35.98
CA GLU A 229 29.78 -3.45 -36.08
C GLU A 229 30.16 -4.11 -34.73
N ASN A 230 30.23 -3.33 -33.65
CA ASN A 230 30.42 -3.80 -32.28
C ASN A 230 29.09 -3.99 -31.54
N ASN A 231 29.13 -4.23 -30.23
CA ASN A 231 27.96 -4.43 -29.39
C ASN A 231 27.29 -3.12 -28.93
N PHE A 232 27.74 -1.97 -29.44
CA PHE A 232 27.13 -0.69 -29.12
C PHE A 232 25.67 -0.66 -29.59
N GLU A 233 24.75 -0.45 -28.65
CA GLU A 233 23.32 -0.47 -28.89
C GLU A 233 22.65 0.74 -28.22
N ILE A 234 21.78 1.42 -28.98
CA ILE A 234 20.87 2.43 -28.48
C ILE A 234 19.48 1.81 -28.52
N SER A 235 18.75 1.82 -27.42
CA SER A 235 17.39 1.31 -27.38
C SER A 235 16.43 2.26 -26.72
N TYR A 236 15.23 2.34 -27.30
CA TYR A 236 14.07 2.95 -26.66
C TYR A 236 13.03 1.87 -26.42
N VAL A 237 12.54 1.79 -25.16
CA VAL A 237 11.52 0.84 -24.74
C VAL A 237 10.37 1.60 -24.07
N GLY A 238 9.16 1.39 -24.57
CA GLY A 238 7.93 1.85 -23.93
C GLY A 238 7.14 0.68 -23.39
N LYS A 239 6.52 0.88 -22.21
CA LYS A 239 5.59 -0.07 -21.58
C LYS A 239 4.37 0.67 -21.12
N TRP A 240 3.23 0.01 -21.22
CA TRP A 240 1.95 0.48 -20.73
C TRP A 240 1.14 -0.70 -20.19
N GLY A 241 0.49 -0.49 -19.08
CA GLY A 241 -0.42 -1.46 -18.49
C GLY A 241 -1.61 -0.77 -17.85
N THR A 242 -2.76 -1.42 -17.93
CA THR A 242 -3.96 -1.03 -17.19
C THR A 242 -4.62 -2.26 -16.60
N GLY A 243 -5.32 -2.10 -15.51
CA GLY A 243 -5.96 -3.24 -14.87
C GLY A 243 -6.99 -2.85 -13.82
N GLN A 244 -7.68 -3.91 -13.43
CA GLN A 244 -8.74 -3.90 -12.43
C GLN A 244 -8.52 -5.08 -11.48
N THR A 245 -8.65 -4.82 -10.19
CA THR A 245 -8.43 -5.83 -9.14
C THR A 245 -8.95 -5.33 -7.80
N VAL A 246 -9.08 -6.22 -6.83
CA VAL A 246 -9.31 -5.84 -5.44
C VAL A 246 -7.98 -5.85 -4.69
N TYR A 247 -7.71 -4.78 -3.93
CA TYR A 247 -6.48 -4.62 -3.16
C TYR A 247 -6.78 -4.50 -1.66
N GLN A 248 -6.01 -5.20 -0.84
CA GLN A 248 -6.05 -5.12 0.61
C GLN A 248 -4.89 -4.28 1.12
N GLY A 249 -5.17 -3.07 1.56
CA GLY A 249 -4.27 -2.22 2.33
C GLY A 249 -4.75 -2.08 3.77
N THR A 250 -4.78 -0.85 4.30
CA THR A 250 -5.42 -0.54 5.61
C THR A 250 -6.93 -0.76 5.52
N ASN A 251 -7.54 -0.25 4.47
CA ASN A 251 -8.90 -0.54 4.05
C ASN A 251 -8.89 -1.54 2.89
N ARG A 252 -10.06 -1.81 2.33
CA ARG A 252 -10.26 -2.60 1.13
C ARG A 252 -10.53 -1.66 -0.04
N TYR A 253 -9.86 -1.86 -1.16
CA TYR A 253 -9.89 -0.94 -2.30
C TYR A 253 -10.33 -1.64 -3.58
N GLY A 254 -11.24 -1.02 -4.31
CA GLY A 254 -11.53 -1.32 -5.70
C GLY A 254 -10.53 -0.58 -6.58
N ILE A 255 -9.60 -1.31 -7.19
CA ILE A 255 -8.67 -0.75 -8.17
C ILE A 255 -9.31 -0.89 -9.53
N GLU A 256 -9.68 0.22 -10.15
CA GLU A 256 -10.37 0.24 -11.44
C GLU A 256 -9.67 1.18 -12.43
N ASN A 257 -9.50 0.72 -13.66
CA ASN A 257 -8.84 1.47 -14.73
C ASN A 257 -7.48 2.07 -14.32
N PHE A 258 -6.84 1.48 -13.30
CA PHE A 258 -5.50 1.90 -12.89
C PHE A 258 -4.53 1.73 -14.06
N THR A 259 -3.71 2.73 -14.32
CA THR A 259 -2.74 2.69 -15.41
C THR A 259 -1.33 2.93 -14.92
N MET A 260 -0.38 2.25 -15.54
CA MET A 260 1.05 2.55 -15.39
C MET A 260 1.71 2.61 -16.77
N SER A 261 2.69 3.50 -16.91
CA SER A 261 3.55 3.56 -18.08
C SER A 261 5.02 3.71 -17.70
N GLN A 262 5.90 3.16 -18.54
CA GLN A 262 7.34 3.37 -18.44
C GLN A 262 7.94 3.68 -19.81
N HIS A 263 8.86 4.63 -19.85
CA HIS A 263 9.60 4.99 -21.05
C HIS A 263 11.09 5.02 -20.73
N LYS A 264 11.87 4.16 -21.40
CA LYS A 264 13.32 4.01 -21.17
C LYS A 264 14.10 4.34 -22.42
N LEU A 265 15.16 5.12 -22.26
CA LEU A 265 16.26 5.26 -23.23
C LEU A 265 17.52 4.65 -22.61
N GLU A 266 18.18 3.76 -23.34
CA GLU A 266 19.41 3.12 -22.92
C GLU A 266 20.45 3.16 -24.03
N VAL A 267 21.69 3.47 -23.66
CA VAL A 267 22.88 3.34 -24.51
C VAL A 267 23.82 2.39 -23.79
N LYS A 268 24.27 1.35 -24.46
CA LYS A 268 25.18 0.37 -23.88
C LYS A 268 26.20 -0.17 -24.89
N ASP A 269 27.32 -0.65 -24.37
CA ASP A 269 28.35 -1.41 -25.07
C ASP A 269 28.89 -2.48 -24.10
N ASP A 270 29.92 -3.21 -24.48
CA ASP A 270 30.53 -4.26 -23.66
C ASP A 270 30.97 -3.77 -22.28
N ASN A 271 31.44 -2.53 -22.19
CA ASN A 271 32.07 -1.99 -20.99
C ASN A 271 31.17 -1.04 -20.20
N PHE A 272 30.05 -0.55 -20.76
CA PHE A 272 29.22 0.40 -20.07
C PHE A 272 27.75 0.32 -20.46
N PHE A 273 26.93 0.86 -19.60
CA PHE A 273 25.60 1.32 -19.95
C PHE A 273 25.29 2.66 -19.27
N VAL A 274 24.45 3.43 -19.94
CA VAL A 274 23.74 4.59 -19.38
C VAL A 274 22.29 4.44 -19.76
N ARG A 275 21.40 4.50 -18.79
CA ARG A 275 19.96 4.49 -19.05
C ARG A 275 19.24 5.56 -18.24
N THR A 276 18.15 6.03 -18.78
CA THR A 276 17.20 6.89 -18.09
C THR A 276 15.79 6.40 -18.40
N TYR A 277 14.92 6.49 -17.40
CA TYR A 277 13.51 6.16 -17.60
C TYR A 277 12.61 7.01 -16.70
N VAL A 278 11.36 7.11 -17.12
CA VAL A 278 10.26 7.64 -16.32
C VAL A 278 9.23 6.53 -16.11
N THR A 279 8.73 6.44 -14.89
CA THR A 279 7.54 5.65 -14.54
C THR A 279 6.45 6.61 -14.10
N GLU A 280 5.26 6.45 -14.65
CA GLU A 280 4.08 7.21 -14.29
C GLU A 280 2.97 6.24 -13.91
N ASP A 281 2.22 6.54 -12.85
CA ASP A 281 0.97 5.85 -12.53
C ASP A 281 -0.21 6.83 -12.52
N ASN A 282 -1.40 6.27 -12.61
CA ASN A 282 -2.66 6.99 -12.46
C ASN A 282 -3.69 6.06 -11.82
N ALA A 283 -4.32 6.53 -10.76
CA ALA A 283 -5.30 5.75 -10.00
C ALA A 283 -6.55 5.37 -10.81
N GLY A 284 -6.82 6.05 -11.92
CA GLY A 284 -7.98 5.79 -12.76
C GLY A 284 -9.28 6.09 -12.02
N ASP A 285 -10.13 5.07 -11.92
CA ASP A 285 -11.41 5.12 -11.22
C ASP A 285 -11.40 4.37 -9.89
N SER A 286 -10.21 4.18 -9.30
CA SER A 286 -10.04 3.46 -8.04
C SER A 286 -10.68 4.18 -6.85
N TYR A 287 -11.22 3.40 -5.91
CA TYR A 287 -11.94 3.91 -4.76
C TYR A 287 -11.76 3.06 -3.50
N ASP A 288 -12.06 3.65 -2.35
CA ASP A 288 -12.08 2.98 -1.04
C ASP A 288 -13.47 2.39 -0.77
N MET A 289 -13.56 1.06 -0.55
CA MET A 289 -14.83 0.37 -0.32
C MET A 289 -15.46 0.73 1.03
N ASN A 290 -14.66 0.99 2.06
CA ASN A 290 -15.16 1.42 3.36
C ASN A 290 -15.86 2.77 3.22
N PHE A 291 -15.18 3.77 2.63
CA PHE A 291 -15.80 5.08 2.38
C PHE A 291 -16.94 5.02 1.38
N THR A 292 -16.91 4.10 0.41
CA THR A 292 -18.07 3.89 -0.47
C THR A 292 -19.30 3.50 0.33
N ALA A 293 -19.20 2.49 1.19
CA ALA A 293 -20.31 2.05 2.02
C ALA A 293 -20.77 3.12 3.03
N ILE A 294 -19.80 3.77 3.71
CA ILE A 294 -20.08 4.87 4.65
C ILE A 294 -20.86 5.98 3.95
N ASN A 295 -20.41 6.43 2.78
CA ASN A 295 -20.99 7.58 2.11
C ASN A 295 -22.28 7.23 1.34
N ILE A 296 -22.48 5.99 0.88
CA ILE A 296 -23.82 5.53 0.47
C ILE A 296 -24.79 5.62 1.64
N ASN A 297 -24.38 5.16 2.83
CA ASN A 297 -25.19 5.26 4.06
C ASN A 297 -25.52 6.71 4.44
N ARG A 298 -24.54 7.60 4.33
CA ARG A 298 -24.74 9.05 4.59
C ARG A 298 -25.70 9.67 3.61
N PHE A 299 -25.56 9.34 2.33
CA PHE A 299 -26.36 9.91 1.24
C PHE A 299 -27.86 9.62 1.42
N TRP A 300 -28.25 8.34 1.61
CA TRP A 300 -29.65 7.99 1.73
C TRP A 300 -30.27 8.36 3.08
N SER A 301 -29.47 8.49 4.13
CA SER A 301 -29.94 8.90 5.46
C SER A 301 -29.84 10.40 5.71
N ASP A 302 -29.50 11.19 4.71
CA ASP A 302 -29.53 12.65 4.82
C ASP A 302 -30.97 13.19 5.02
N SER A 303 -31.07 14.40 5.53
CA SER A 303 -32.33 15.07 5.90
C SER A 303 -33.41 15.08 4.80
N ASP A 304 -32.99 15.06 3.52
CA ASP A 304 -33.91 15.00 2.38
C ASP A 304 -34.70 13.68 2.30
N TYR A 305 -34.17 12.60 2.87
CA TYR A 305 -34.81 11.29 2.95
C TYR A 305 -35.70 11.13 4.23
N PHE A 306 -35.50 11.97 5.23
CA PHE A 306 -36.30 11.97 6.48
C PHE A 306 -37.06 13.30 6.63
N PRO A 307 -38.20 13.44 5.94
CA PRO A 307 -38.98 14.70 5.98
C PRO A 307 -39.41 15.06 7.39
N GLY A 308 -39.03 16.24 7.83
CA GLY A 308 -39.37 16.79 9.15
C GLY A 308 -38.23 16.91 10.13
N ILE A 309 -37.05 16.43 9.76
CA ILE A 309 -35.79 16.66 10.49
C ILE A 309 -34.89 17.49 9.55
N THR A 310 -34.60 18.73 9.93
CA THR A 310 -33.72 19.57 9.12
C THR A 310 -32.29 19.41 9.61
N SER A 311 -31.33 19.25 8.69
CA SER A 311 -29.90 19.17 8.98
C SER A 311 -29.43 20.35 9.84
N ALA A 312 -29.90 21.55 9.59
CA ALA A 312 -29.57 22.75 10.38
C ALA A 312 -29.99 22.66 11.87
N GLU A 313 -30.96 21.84 12.21
CA GLU A 313 -31.41 21.63 13.60
C GLU A 313 -30.59 20.56 14.32
N LEU A 314 -30.04 19.60 13.58
CA LEU A 314 -29.19 18.52 14.13
C LEU A 314 -27.69 18.89 14.21
N TYR A 315 -27.24 19.91 13.46
CA TYR A 315 -25.82 20.10 13.12
C TYR A 315 -25.27 21.51 13.38
N ALA A 316 -25.85 22.24 14.29
CA ALA A 316 -25.32 23.55 14.68
C ALA A 316 -23.83 23.57 15.06
N ASP A 317 -23.18 22.38 15.22
CA ASP A 317 -21.86 22.26 15.82
C ASP A 317 -20.84 21.41 15.05
N GLY A 318 -20.97 21.26 13.73
CA GLY A 318 -19.87 20.71 12.91
C GLY A 318 -19.56 19.22 13.09
N LEU A 319 -20.54 18.39 13.39
CA LEU A 319 -20.39 16.93 13.42
C LEU A 319 -20.25 16.35 11.99
N PRO A 320 -19.55 15.21 11.79
CA PRO A 320 -18.92 14.87 10.52
C PRO A 320 -19.85 14.42 9.38
N SER A 321 -21.13 14.23 9.55
CA SER A 321 -22.09 14.10 8.45
C SER A 321 -23.54 14.15 8.93
N ASP A 322 -24.36 14.83 8.15
CA ASP A 322 -25.79 14.93 8.38
C ASP A 322 -26.44 13.55 8.43
N GLY A 323 -26.10 12.67 7.49
CA GLY A 323 -26.68 11.34 7.40
C GLY A 323 -26.42 10.41 8.58
N ASP A 324 -25.23 10.45 9.18
CA ASP A 324 -24.91 9.62 10.35
C ASP A 324 -25.71 10.05 11.56
N ASN A 325 -25.82 11.35 11.78
CA ASN A 325 -26.53 11.89 12.93
C ASN A 325 -28.06 11.71 12.80
N VAL A 326 -28.62 11.85 11.60
CA VAL A 326 -30.04 11.54 11.33
C VAL A 326 -30.31 10.06 11.64
N TRP A 327 -29.42 9.17 11.21
CA TRP A 327 -29.55 7.74 11.47
C TRP A 327 -29.51 7.44 12.98
N PHE A 328 -28.51 7.94 13.72
CA PHE A 328 -28.38 7.70 15.16
C PHE A 328 -29.49 8.39 15.95
N GLY A 329 -29.92 9.60 15.57
CA GLY A 329 -31.05 10.29 16.18
C GLY A 329 -32.38 9.52 16.02
N THR A 330 -32.60 8.96 14.83
CA THR A 330 -33.75 8.11 14.54
C THR A 330 -33.71 6.81 15.33
N TYR A 331 -32.49 6.20 15.43
CA TYR A 331 -32.27 5.01 16.25
C TYR A 331 -32.67 5.26 17.73
N VAL A 332 -32.16 6.34 18.31
CA VAL A 332 -32.46 6.75 19.70
C VAL A 332 -33.97 6.96 19.89
N SER A 333 -34.63 7.62 18.95
CA SER A 333 -36.06 7.84 18.99
C SER A 333 -36.86 6.55 18.94
N GLY A 334 -36.51 5.62 18.07
CA GLY A 334 -37.11 4.29 17.97
C GLY A 334 -36.91 3.44 19.23
N PHE A 335 -35.66 3.45 19.76
CA PHE A 335 -35.32 2.77 21.00
C PHE A 335 -36.14 3.29 22.19
N ALA A 336 -36.16 4.63 22.38
CA ALA A 336 -36.89 5.26 23.46
C ALA A 336 -38.40 5.00 23.37
N GLY A 337 -38.99 5.09 22.17
CA GLY A 337 -40.40 4.78 21.94
C GLY A 337 -40.76 3.36 22.33
N ALA A 338 -39.93 2.37 21.96
CA ALA A 338 -40.12 0.97 22.34
C ALA A 338 -40.01 0.76 23.87
N THR A 339 -39.00 1.38 24.49
CA THR A 339 -38.78 1.31 25.94
C THR A 339 -39.99 1.87 26.72
N LEU A 340 -40.51 3.02 26.29
CA LEU A 340 -41.71 3.60 26.86
C LEU A 340 -42.94 2.70 26.66
N GLY A 341 -42.98 1.91 25.58
CA GLY A 341 -43.99 0.91 25.31
C GLY A 341 -43.83 -0.39 26.12
N GLY A 342 -42.82 -0.50 26.97
CA GLY A 342 -42.54 -1.68 27.82
C GLY A 342 -41.77 -2.79 27.12
N ALA A 343 -41.06 -2.50 26.02
CA ALA A 343 -40.17 -3.45 25.35
C ALA A 343 -38.96 -3.80 26.22
N THR A 344 -38.43 -5.01 26.03
CA THR A 344 -37.14 -5.36 26.59
C THR A 344 -36.03 -4.61 25.86
N GLU A 345 -34.84 -4.52 26.46
CA GLU A 345 -33.70 -3.83 25.86
C GLU A 345 -33.37 -4.36 24.44
N ALA A 346 -33.34 -5.68 24.25
CA ALA A 346 -33.13 -6.28 22.93
C ALA A 346 -34.24 -5.89 21.91
N GLN A 347 -35.48 -5.82 22.35
CA GLN A 347 -36.59 -5.35 21.49
C GLN A 347 -36.48 -3.85 21.19
N ALA A 348 -36.01 -3.05 22.14
CA ALA A 348 -35.77 -1.63 21.94
C ALA A 348 -34.61 -1.39 20.92
N HIS A 349 -33.54 -2.16 21.00
CA HIS A 349 -32.47 -2.13 19.98
C HIS A 349 -33.00 -2.51 18.59
N ALA A 350 -33.80 -3.58 18.49
CA ALA A 350 -34.40 -4.00 17.22
C ALA A 350 -35.33 -2.92 16.65
N ALA A 351 -36.14 -2.26 17.50
CA ALA A 351 -37.02 -1.15 17.11
C ALA A 351 -36.23 0.09 16.66
N GLY A 352 -35.17 0.44 17.40
CA GLY A 352 -34.24 1.51 17.03
C GLY A 352 -33.62 1.30 15.66
N ARG A 353 -33.05 0.12 15.42
CA ARG A 353 -32.46 -0.25 14.13
C ARG A 353 -33.52 -0.23 13.01
N SER A 354 -34.68 -0.83 13.23
CA SER A 354 -35.75 -0.84 12.24
C SER A 354 -36.24 0.57 11.86
N ALA A 355 -36.27 1.47 12.82
CA ALA A 355 -36.63 2.88 12.56
C ALA A 355 -35.52 3.59 11.76
N ALA A 356 -34.27 3.42 12.17
CA ALA A 356 -33.13 4.07 11.53
C ALA A 356 -32.87 3.55 10.11
N ASP A 357 -33.12 2.26 9.84
CA ASP A 357 -32.97 1.63 8.53
C ASP A 357 -34.20 1.76 7.64
N ALA A 358 -35.28 2.49 8.06
CA ALA A 358 -36.53 2.61 7.30
C ALA A 358 -36.37 3.32 5.96
N GLY A 359 -35.41 3.49 5.33
CA GLY A 359 -35.18 4.07 4.01
C GLY A 359 -33.92 3.52 3.38
N ILE A 360 -33.33 2.48 3.98
CA ILE A 360 -32.07 1.91 3.49
C ILE A 360 -32.15 1.55 2.00
N VAL A 361 -31.21 2.05 1.23
CA VAL A 361 -31.11 1.77 -0.20
C VAL A 361 -30.51 0.39 -0.38
N LEU A 362 -31.31 -0.52 -0.92
CA LEU A 362 -30.93 -1.93 -1.08
C LEU A 362 -29.98 -2.10 -2.27
N ALA A 363 -28.89 -2.81 -2.06
CA ALA A 363 -27.95 -3.20 -3.10
C ALA A 363 -28.66 -3.86 -4.30
N GLY A 364 -28.20 -3.59 -5.51
CA GLY A 364 -28.79 -4.07 -6.75
C GLY A 364 -30.03 -3.30 -7.23
N THR A 365 -30.46 -2.25 -6.55
CA THR A 365 -31.52 -1.35 -7.03
C THR A 365 -30.91 -0.24 -7.89
N ALA A 366 -31.72 0.35 -8.79
CA ALA A 366 -31.27 1.46 -9.63
C ALA A 366 -30.85 2.69 -8.79
N GLU A 367 -31.50 2.90 -7.65
CA GLU A 367 -31.16 3.98 -6.73
C GLU A 367 -29.80 3.74 -6.05
N TYR A 368 -29.53 2.53 -5.59
CA TYR A 368 -28.24 2.14 -5.05
C TYR A 368 -27.11 2.38 -6.06
N GLU A 369 -27.29 1.91 -7.30
CA GLU A 369 -26.26 2.08 -8.34
C GLU A 369 -26.03 3.57 -8.66
N ARG A 370 -27.07 4.38 -8.68
CA ARG A 370 -26.95 5.84 -8.88
C ARG A 370 -26.10 6.47 -7.76
N ILE A 371 -26.45 6.21 -6.50
CA ILE A 371 -25.73 6.75 -5.34
C ILE A 371 -24.29 6.24 -5.32
N LYS A 372 -24.09 4.94 -5.54
CA LYS A 372 -22.76 4.34 -5.62
C LYS A 372 -21.88 5.04 -6.68
N GLN A 373 -22.43 5.29 -7.86
CA GLN A 373 -21.69 6.00 -8.92
C GLN A 373 -21.33 7.44 -8.54
N GLU A 374 -22.18 8.15 -7.83
CA GLU A 374 -21.86 9.48 -7.32
C GLU A 374 -20.73 9.41 -6.30
N VAL A 375 -20.80 8.49 -5.34
CA VAL A 375 -19.83 8.31 -4.28
C VAL A 375 -18.45 7.89 -4.82
N ILE A 376 -18.36 6.89 -5.69
CA ILE A 376 -17.07 6.42 -6.22
C ILE A 376 -16.42 7.41 -7.20
N ASN A 377 -17.11 8.43 -7.64
CA ASN A 377 -16.58 9.48 -8.51
C ASN A 377 -16.20 10.77 -7.78
N ASP A 378 -16.56 10.92 -6.51
CA ASP A 378 -16.22 12.10 -5.70
C ASP A 378 -14.94 11.84 -4.88
N PRO A 379 -13.87 12.65 -5.02
CA PRO A 379 -12.64 12.51 -4.26
C PRO A 379 -12.70 13.08 -2.83
N ASP A 380 -13.76 13.79 -2.47
CA ASP A 380 -13.98 14.29 -1.12
C ASP A 380 -14.45 13.14 -0.21
N LEU A 381 -13.56 12.58 0.61
CA LEU A 381 -13.84 11.43 1.47
C LEU A 381 -14.96 11.69 2.52
N THR A 382 -15.39 12.94 2.73
CA THR A 382 -16.55 13.23 3.59
C THR A 382 -17.87 12.82 2.94
N LYS A 383 -17.91 12.66 1.61
CA LYS A 383 -19.09 12.32 0.81
C LYS A 383 -18.84 11.39 -0.36
N GLY A 384 -17.57 11.14 -0.69
CA GLY A 384 -17.12 10.29 -1.77
C GLY A 384 -16.07 9.29 -1.33
N SER A 385 -15.46 8.59 -2.29
CA SER A 385 -14.47 7.54 -2.00
C SER A 385 -13.37 7.41 -3.06
N LYS A 386 -13.35 8.29 -4.08
CA LYS A 386 -12.42 8.22 -5.19
C LYS A 386 -11.00 8.56 -4.77
N PHE A 387 -10.03 7.72 -5.15
CA PHE A 387 -8.62 8.09 -5.10
C PHE A 387 -8.20 8.86 -6.35
N GLN A 388 -7.32 9.81 -6.14
CA GLN A 388 -6.58 10.48 -7.19
C GLN A 388 -5.10 10.17 -7.01
N ASP A 389 -4.43 9.82 -8.09
CA ASP A 389 -2.99 9.68 -8.12
C ASP A 389 -2.50 9.86 -9.55
N ASN A 390 -1.40 10.60 -9.69
CA ASN A 390 -0.70 10.85 -10.95
C ASN A 390 0.79 11.08 -10.63
N SER A 391 1.34 10.15 -9.87
CA SER A 391 2.71 10.23 -9.37
C SER A 391 3.72 9.75 -10.42
N LYS A 392 4.97 10.23 -10.28
CA LYS A 392 6.04 9.93 -11.24
C LYS A 392 7.35 9.63 -10.53
N ILE A 393 8.14 8.77 -11.16
CA ILE A 393 9.55 8.55 -10.83
C ILE A 393 10.38 8.80 -12.08
N TYR A 394 11.34 9.70 -11.98
CA TYR A 394 12.42 9.86 -12.95
C TYR A 394 13.65 9.15 -12.42
N HIS A 395 14.25 8.27 -13.22
CA HIS A 395 15.44 7.52 -12.81
C HIS A 395 16.49 7.53 -13.89
N SER A 396 17.75 7.68 -13.48
CA SER A 396 18.90 7.51 -14.35
C SER A 396 19.96 6.70 -13.63
N ASP A 397 20.57 5.75 -14.30
CA ASP A 397 21.69 4.99 -13.78
C ASP A 397 22.71 4.67 -14.86
N TRP A 398 23.92 4.43 -14.43
CA TRP A 398 25.05 4.13 -15.28
C TRP A 398 26.02 3.15 -14.60
N ASN A 399 26.76 2.43 -15.43
CA ASN A 399 27.86 1.55 -15.01
C ASN A 399 28.99 1.65 -16.02
N TYR A 400 30.22 1.54 -15.56
CA TYR A 400 31.40 1.35 -16.38
C TYR A 400 32.28 0.24 -15.81
N ASN A 401 32.67 -0.74 -16.65
CA ASN A 401 33.59 -1.82 -16.34
C ASN A 401 34.97 -1.54 -16.96
N PHE A 402 36.02 -1.53 -16.14
CA PHE A 402 37.37 -1.24 -16.52
C PHE A 402 38.13 -2.50 -17.03
N GLN A 403 37.43 -3.52 -17.52
CA GLN A 403 38.04 -4.80 -17.95
C GLN A 403 39.12 -4.65 -19.01
N ASP A 404 39.07 -3.62 -19.89
CA ASP A 404 40.05 -3.39 -20.93
C ASP A 404 41.24 -2.52 -20.46
N GLN A 405 41.14 -1.90 -19.28
CA GLN A 405 42.15 -1.01 -18.72
C GLN A 405 42.88 -1.62 -17.53
N VAL A 406 42.28 -2.65 -16.90
CA VAL A 406 42.79 -3.28 -15.68
C VAL A 406 42.83 -4.81 -15.84
N ASP A 407 44.03 -5.38 -16.03
CA ASP A 407 44.20 -6.81 -16.26
C ASP A 407 44.19 -7.67 -14.99
N TRP A 408 44.41 -7.06 -13.81
CA TRP A 408 44.59 -7.82 -12.57
C TRP A 408 43.31 -8.08 -11.77
N ALA A 409 42.20 -7.39 -12.10
CA ALA A 409 40.90 -7.58 -11.50
C ALA A 409 39.82 -6.94 -12.38
N ASP A 410 38.57 -7.45 -12.30
CA ASP A 410 37.43 -6.77 -12.84
C ASP A 410 37.00 -5.66 -11.86
N ILE A 411 37.02 -4.41 -12.31
CA ILE A 411 36.60 -3.24 -11.53
C ILE A 411 35.45 -2.59 -12.24
N GLN A 412 34.37 -2.37 -11.50
CA GLN A 412 33.19 -1.64 -11.98
C GLN A 412 32.92 -0.43 -11.08
N VAL A 413 32.48 0.66 -11.70
CA VAL A 413 31.99 1.86 -11.02
C VAL A 413 30.66 2.24 -11.62
N GLY A 414 29.72 2.62 -10.80
CA GLY A 414 28.40 3.03 -11.27
C GLY A 414 27.73 3.99 -10.32
N GLY A 415 26.60 4.50 -10.77
CA GLY A 415 25.80 5.43 -9.97
C GLY A 415 24.37 5.50 -10.43
N SER A 416 23.54 6.13 -9.61
CA SER A 416 22.13 6.34 -9.90
C SER A 416 21.64 7.67 -9.34
N PHE A 417 20.63 8.23 -9.99
CA PHE A 417 19.84 9.36 -9.53
C PHE A 417 18.36 9.00 -9.71
N ARG A 418 17.55 9.28 -8.69
CA ARG A 418 16.10 9.10 -8.73
C ARG A 418 15.42 10.34 -8.15
N GLN A 419 14.38 10.80 -8.83
CA GLN A 419 13.51 11.86 -8.35
C GLN A 419 12.08 11.36 -8.35
N TYR A 420 11.40 11.58 -7.24
CA TYR A 420 9.97 11.36 -7.07
C TYR A 420 9.22 12.66 -7.28
N SER A 421 8.02 12.58 -7.86
CA SER A 421 7.03 13.64 -7.92
C SER A 421 5.69 13.01 -7.57
N LEU A 422 5.26 13.16 -6.32
CA LEU A 422 4.03 12.56 -5.77
C LEU A 422 2.88 13.54 -5.95
N ASN A 423 1.80 13.07 -6.57
CA ASN A 423 0.66 13.92 -6.87
C ASN A 423 -0.65 13.14 -6.69
N SER A 424 -1.24 13.24 -5.50
CA SER A 424 -2.53 12.62 -5.16
C SER A 424 -3.67 13.63 -5.01
N SER A 425 -3.39 14.92 -5.21
CA SER A 425 -4.34 16.01 -4.95
C SER A 425 -4.94 15.94 -3.53
N GLY A 426 -4.14 15.51 -2.55
CA GLY A 426 -4.53 15.40 -1.15
C GLY A 426 -5.36 14.17 -0.79
N THR A 427 -5.63 13.25 -1.72
CA THR A 427 -6.42 12.05 -1.43
C THR A 427 -5.62 10.91 -0.78
N ILE A 428 -4.29 10.93 -0.91
CA ILE A 428 -3.39 9.92 -0.33
C ILE A 428 -2.30 10.59 0.50
N TYR A 429 -1.67 11.64 -0.04
CA TYR A 429 -0.56 12.35 0.55
C TYR A 429 -0.94 13.72 1.07
N THR A 430 -0.03 14.35 1.82
CA THR A 430 -0.17 15.73 2.29
C THR A 430 0.22 16.75 1.19
N ASP A 431 -0.07 16.45 -0.06
CA ASP A 431 0.22 17.25 -1.25
C ASP A 431 -0.90 18.26 -1.60
N TYR A 432 -1.49 18.89 -0.56
CA TYR A 432 -2.63 19.81 -0.70
C TYR A 432 -2.31 21.07 -1.53
N ASP A 433 -1.05 21.53 -1.49
CA ASP A 433 -0.57 22.72 -2.19
C ASP A 433 0.14 22.38 -3.52
N GLY A 434 0.19 21.13 -3.90
CA GLY A 434 0.83 20.63 -5.13
C GLY A 434 1.75 19.45 -4.90
N PRO A 435 2.38 18.91 -5.96
CA PRO A 435 3.18 17.71 -5.90
C PRO A 435 4.34 17.79 -4.89
N ILE A 436 4.58 16.69 -4.17
CA ILE A 436 5.74 16.53 -3.28
C ILE A 436 6.90 16.00 -4.11
N GLU A 437 7.99 16.74 -4.14
CA GLU A 437 9.21 16.35 -4.87
C GLU A 437 10.34 16.05 -3.89
N TYR A 438 11.08 14.96 -4.14
CA TYR A 438 12.32 14.63 -3.43
C TYR A 438 13.21 13.71 -4.25
N SER A 439 14.50 13.61 -3.87
CA SER A 439 15.51 12.92 -4.64
C SER A 439 16.36 11.94 -3.83
N GLU A 440 16.92 10.96 -4.56
CA GLU A 440 17.89 9.99 -4.08
C GLU A 440 19.06 9.89 -5.05
N THR A 441 20.28 9.78 -4.52
CA THR A 441 21.50 9.57 -5.29
C THR A 441 22.30 8.42 -4.74
N GLY A 442 23.01 7.70 -5.60
CA GLY A 442 23.89 6.62 -5.18
C GLY A 442 25.11 6.46 -6.09
N VAL A 443 26.24 6.07 -5.50
CA VAL A 443 27.45 5.72 -6.24
C VAL A 443 28.04 4.43 -5.67
N TYR A 444 28.56 3.55 -6.53
CA TYR A 444 29.12 2.29 -6.09
C TYR A 444 30.36 1.90 -6.86
N THR A 445 31.14 1.02 -6.25
CA THR A 445 32.24 0.31 -6.89
C THR A 445 32.21 -1.16 -6.53
N GLN A 446 32.61 -2.02 -7.47
CA GLN A 446 32.81 -3.44 -7.26
C GLN A 446 34.15 -3.88 -7.83
N LEU A 447 34.82 -4.78 -7.10
CA LEU A 447 36.02 -5.47 -7.52
C LEU A 447 35.78 -6.97 -7.47
N VAL A 448 36.11 -7.67 -8.56
CA VAL A 448 36.15 -9.14 -8.62
C VAL A 448 37.54 -9.58 -8.98
N LYS A 449 38.15 -10.47 -8.17
CA LYS A 449 39.50 -10.98 -8.39
C LYS A 449 39.59 -12.47 -8.14
N GLY A 450 40.12 -13.18 -9.11
CA GLY A 450 40.53 -14.57 -9.02
C GLY A 450 41.90 -14.74 -8.37
N PHE A 451 42.01 -15.76 -7.54
CA PHE A 451 43.24 -16.21 -6.88
C PHE A 451 43.37 -17.72 -7.06
N LEU A 452 44.59 -18.24 -6.82
CA LEU A 452 44.97 -19.62 -7.01
C LEU A 452 44.99 -20.03 -8.49
N ASN A 453 45.52 -21.22 -8.75
CA ASN A 453 45.53 -21.76 -10.11
C ASN A 453 44.11 -21.89 -10.64
N GLU A 454 43.90 -21.49 -11.90
CA GLU A 454 42.59 -21.52 -12.57
C GLU A 454 41.52 -20.69 -11.86
N GLU A 455 41.91 -19.68 -11.08
CA GLU A 455 41.01 -18.76 -10.33
C GLU A 455 40.03 -19.49 -9.42
N ARG A 456 40.45 -20.58 -8.78
CA ARG A 456 39.58 -21.41 -7.93
C ARG A 456 39.07 -20.69 -6.71
N LEU A 457 39.71 -19.64 -6.25
CA LEU A 457 39.25 -18.76 -5.20
C LEU A 457 38.94 -17.41 -5.81
N THR A 458 37.67 -16.96 -5.73
CA THR A 458 37.25 -15.67 -6.23
C THR A 458 36.80 -14.80 -5.05
N LEU A 459 37.38 -13.60 -4.95
CA LEU A 459 36.96 -12.53 -4.06
C LEU A 459 36.06 -11.57 -4.85
N THR A 460 34.89 -11.26 -4.31
CA THR A 460 34.05 -10.13 -4.75
C THR A 460 33.92 -9.16 -3.60
N ALA A 461 34.29 -7.90 -3.80
CA ALA A 461 34.14 -6.83 -2.84
C ALA A 461 33.38 -5.65 -3.50
N ALA A 462 32.39 -5.11 -2.85
CA ALA A 462 31.65 -3.95 -3.32
C ALA A 462 31.35 -3.00 -2.16
N ALA A 463 31.23 -1.74 -2.48
CA ALA A 463 30.77 -0.71 -1.55
C ALA A 463 29.93 0.30 -2.32
N ARG A 464 28.83 0.74 -1.70
CA ARG A 464 27.95 1.77 -2.24
C ARG A 464 27.68 2.83 -1.18
N TYR A 465 27.62 4.07 -1.62
CA TYR A 465 27.14 5.21 -0.83
C TYR A 465 25.84 5.70 -1.45
N ASP A 466 24.80 5.81 -0.64
CA ASP A 466 23.50 6.34 -1.04
C ASP A 466 23.12 7.52 -0.14
N LYS A 467 22.49 8.53 -0.72
CA LYS A 467 21.95 9.70 -0.04
C LYS A 467 20.51 9.93 -0.49
N ASN A 468 19.58 9.84 0.45
CA ASN A 468 18.21 10.33 0.32
C ASN A 468 18.14 11.76 0.89
N GLU A 469 17.25 12.58 0.38
CA GLU A 469 17.11 13.99 0.80
C GLU A 469 16.82 14.14 2.30
N PHE A 470 16.04 13.23 2.88
CA PHE A 470 15.56 13.30 4.27
C PHE A 470 16.47 12.59 5.28
N PHE A 471 17.35 11.71 4.85
CA PHE A 471 18.17 10.87 5.74
C PHE A 471 19.65 11.09 5.52
N ASP A 472 20.44 10.78 6.53
CA ASP A 472 21.89 10.74 6.42
C ASP A 472 22.34 9.71 5.39
N GLY A 473 23.54 9.93 4.82
CA GLY A 473 24.09 9.03 3.82
C GLY A 473 24.39 7.64 4.40
N GLN A 474 24.05 6.61 3.63
CA GLN A 474 24.24 5.20 4.00
C GLN A 474 25.39 4.59 3.20
N ILE A 475 26.26 3.82 3.88
CA ILE A 475 27.32 3.03 3.23
C ILE A 475 26.98 1.55 3.39
N THR A 476 26.89 0.85 2.26
CA THR A 476 26.56 -0.57 2.19
C THR A 476 27.71 -1.39 1.62
N PRO A 477 28.57 -2.00 2.46
CA PRO A 477 29.61 -2.91 2.03
C PRO A 477 29.07 -4.32 1.75
N ARG A 478 29.73 -5.01 0.82
CA ARG A 478 29.56 -6.42 0.53
C ARG A 478 30.92 -7.06 0.27
N VAL A 479 31.18 -8.21 0.88
CA VAL A 479 32.36 -9.03 0.60
C VAL A 479 31.93 -10.48 0.49
N SER A 480 32.35 -11.17 -0.56
CA SER A 480 32.13 -12.61 -0.69
C SER A 480 33.37 -13.34 -1.21
N LEU A 481 33.56 -14.55 -0.71
CA LEU A 481 34.58 -15.50 -1.16
C LEU A 481 33.85 -16.72 -1.74
N SER A 482 34.28 -17.15 -2.93
CA SER A 482 33.80 -18.36 -3.58
C SER A 482 34.98 -19.25 -3.87
N TYR A 483 34.96 -20.51 -3.38
CA TYR A 483 36.01 -21.49 -3.61
C TYR A 483 35.48 -22.69 -4.37
N GLN A 484 36.10 -22.98 -5.51
CA GLN A 484 35.80 -24.12 -6.38
C GLN A 484 36.74 -25.27 -6.10
N ALA A 485 36.23 -26.34 -5.49
CA ALA A 485 36.97 -27.56 -5.16
C ALA A 485 36.67 -28.73 -6.11
N GLY A 486 37.48 -29.76 -6.03
CA GLY A 486 37.41 -30.95 -6.90
C GLY A 486 38.14 -30.80 -8.21
N GLU A 487 38.48 -31.92 -8.85
CA GLU A 487 39.22 -31.95 -10.12
C GLU A 487 38.49 -31.17 -11.23
N TYR A 488 37.15 -31.29 -11.27
CA TYR A 488 36.27 -30.67 -12.29
C TYR A 488 35.58 -29.42 -11.77
N LYS A 489 36.05 -28.78 -10.70
CA LYS A 489 35.41 -27.60 -10.07
C LYS A 489 33.90 -27.83 -9.72
N ASN A 490 33.56 -29.07 -9.41
CA ASN A 490 32.19 -29.52 -9.21
C ASN A 490 31.63 -29.25 -7.80
N HIS A 491 32.44 -28.67 -6.92
CA HIS A 491 32.04 -28.21 -5.57
C HIS A 491 32.35 -26.73 -5.43
N ASN A 492 31.35 -25.93 -5.07
CA ASN A 492 31.50 -24.51 -4.82
C ASN A 492 31.10 -24.20 -3.38
N PHE A 493 32.03 -23.65 -2.61
CA PHE A 493 31.82 -23.14 -1.26
C PHE A 493 31.78 -21.63 -1.31
N ARG A 494 30.80 -21.02 -0.64
CA ARG A 494 30.60 -19.56 -0.61
C ARG A 494 30.54 -19.08 0.82
N LEU A 495 31.24 -17.99 1.11
CA LEU A 495 31.12 -17.22 2.35
C LEU A 495 30.87 -15.77 1.97
N GLY A 496 29.83 -15.16 2.53
CA GLY A 496 29.45 -13.79 2.25
C GLY A 496 29.13 -13.00 3.51
N PHE A 497 29.54 -11.75 3.50
CA PHE A 497 29.04 -10.71 4.39
C PHE A 497 28.48 -9.59 3.53
N GLN A 498 27.30 -9.13 3.88
CA GLN A 498 26.66 -8.04 3.15
C GLN A 498 25.74 -7.23 4.08
N THR A 499 25.59 -5.96 3.76
CA THR A 499 24.62 -5.10 4.40
C THR A 499 23.59 -4.65 3.37
N GLY A 500 22.44 -4.24 3.85
CA GLY A 500 21.39 -3.66 3.02
C GLY A 500 20.59 -2.67 3.86
N PHE A 501 19.88 -1.79 3.17
CA PHE A 501 18.96 -0.86 3.82
C PHE A 501 17.72 -0.63 2.96
N ARG A 502 16.65 -0.17 3.61
CA ARG A 502 15.42 0.28 2.99
C ARG A 502 15.11 1.69 3.46
N ASN A 503 14.94 2.61 2.53
CA ASN A 503 14.36 3.90 2.87
C ASN A 503 12.89 3.71 3.27
N PRO A 504 12.36 4.54 4.18
CA PRO A 504 10.92 4.65 4.37
C PRO A 504 10.23 4.89 3.01
N SER A 505 9.07 4.26 2.82
CA SER A 505 8.29 4.43 1.59
C SER A 505 7.69 5.84 1.49
N THR A 506 7.20 6.19 0.31
CA THR A 506 6.45 7.44 0.11
C THR A 506 5.28 7.56 1.09
N GLN A 507 4.62 6.44 1.38
CA GLN A 507 3.53 6.41 2.37
C GLN A 507 4.06 6.59 3.80
N ASP A 508 5.15 5.93 4.19
CA ASP A 508 5.77 6.12 5.52
C ASP A 508 6.13 7.59 5.79
N LEU A 509 6.48 8.34 4.72
CA LEU A 509 6.91 9.73 4.80
C LEU A 509 5.79 10.75 4.68
N PHE A 510 4.82 10.53 3.78
CA PHE A 510 3.93 11.60 3.32
C PHE A 510 2.44 11.28 3.37
N ILE A 511 2.02 10.10 3.81
CA ILE A 511 0.60 9.78 3.88
C ILE A 511 -0.17 10.78 4.74
N GLY A 512 -1.34 11.20 4.25
CA GLY A 512 -2.27 12.08 4.96
C GLY A 512 -3.72 11.59 4.76
N LEU A 513 -3.95 10.29 5.02
CA LEU A 513 -5.17 9.58 4.65
C LEU A 513 -6.08 9.34 5.86
N ASP A 514 -7.34 9.73 5.74
CA ASP A 514 -8.40 9.28 6.65
C ASP A 514 -8.87 7.88 6.23
N VAL A 515 -8.97 6.97 7.18
CA VAL A 515 -9.44 5.59 6.96
C VAL A 515 -10.71 5.29 7.79
N GLY A 516 -11.44 6.33 8.17
CA GLY A 516 -12.67 6.27 8.95
C GLY A 516 -12.45 6.11 10.44
N ARG A 517 -11.71 5.07 10.86
CA ARG A 517 -11.41 4.78 12.28
C ARG A 517 -10.16 5.46 12.80
N ALA A 518 -9.28 5.86 11.91
CA ALA A 518 -8.00 6.48 12.22
C ALA A 518 -7.57 7.40 11.09
N ARG A 519 -6.59 8.22 11.39
CA ARG A 519 -5.91 9.05 10.40
C ARG A 519 -4.47 8.59 10.30
N LEU A 520 -4.07 8.21 9.08
CA LEU A 520 -2.70 7.84 8.78
C LEU A 520 -1.91 9.11 8.50
N ILE A 521 -0.84 9.32 9.24
CA ILE A 521 0.01 10.50 9.12
C ILE A 521 1.44 10.05 8.88
N GLY A 522 2.03 10.49 7.78
CA GLY A 522 3.42 10.23 7.44
C GLY A 522 4.36 11.00 8.37
N SER A 523 5.56 10.46 8.59
CA SER A 523 6.47 10.98 9.61
C SER A 523 7.55 11.92 9.06
N SER A 524 7.45 12.43 7.83
CA SER A 524 8.36 13.50 7.38
C SER A 524 7.98 14.83 8.03
N PRO A 525 8.95 15.71 8.36
CA PRO A 525 8.63 17.04 8.91
C PRO A 525 7.63 17.82 8.04
N ALA A 526 7.83 17.81 6.72
CA ALA A 526 6.91 18.48 5.79
C ALA A 526 5.49 17.90 5.83
N SER A 527 5.35 16.58 5.99
CA SER A 527 4.04 15.94 6.12
C SER A 527 3.35 16.32 7.42
N LEU A 528 4.10 16.37 8.52
CA LEU A 528 3.56 16.76 9.83
C LEU A 528 3.09 18.23 9.83
N ASP A 529 3.84 19.12 9.17
CA ASP A 529 3.47 20.53 9.05
C ASP A 529 2.26 20.74 8.12
N ASN A 530 2.17 19.99 7.03
CA ASN A 530 1.10 20.12 6.03
C ASN A 530 -0.21 19.44 6.44
N TYR A 531 -0.15 18.42 7.30
CA TYR A 531 -1.36 17.75 7.76
C TYR A 531 -2.06 18.60 8.84
N VAL A 532 -3.03 19.40 8.45
CA VAL A 532 -3.79 20.30 9.34
C VAL A 532 -5.27 19.98 9.24
N ARG A 533 -5.94 19.82 10.38
CA ARG A 533 -7.38 19.54 10.44
C ARG A 533 -8.03 20.27 11.60
N ASP A 534 -9.25 20.73 11.38
CA ASP A 534 -10.11 21.30 12.39
C ASP A 534 -11.01 20.23 13.00
N TYR A 535 -11.12 20.24 14.32
CA TYR A 535 -11.95 19.30 15.06
C TYR A 535 -12.94 20.05 15.95
N PRO A 536 -14.24 19.69 15.91
CA PRO A 536 -15.23 20.26 16.81
C PRO A 536 -14.95 19.80 18.26
N VAL A 537 -15.12 20.72 19.18
CA VAL A 537 -14.97 20.46 20.62
C VAL A 537 -16.35 20.23 21.23
N SER A 538 -16.45 19.16 22.02
CA SER A 538 -17.69 18.82 22.74
C SER A 538 -18.18 19.96 23.66
N GLN A 539 -19.47 19.99 23.99
CA GLN A 539 -20.02 20.97 24.93
C GLN A 539 -19.31 20.93 26.30
N ASN A 540 -18.88 19.76 26.74
CA ASN A 540 -18.11 19.63 27.97
C ASN A 540 -16.74 20.33 27.88
N GLY A 541 -16.04 20.20 26.76
CA GLY A 541 -14.79 20.92 26.51
C GLY A 541 -15.00 22.42 26.44
N GLN A 542 -16.07 22.88 25.77
CA GLN A 542 -16.43 24.30 25.71
C GLN A 542 -16.78 24.88 27.09
N ALA A 543 -17.44 24.10 27.94
CA ALA A 543 -17.70 24.46 29.35
C ALA A 543 -16.43 24.65 30.18
N LEU A 544 -15.32 24.04 29.78
CA LEU A 544 -13.98 24.22 30.36
C LEU A 544 -13.23 25.43 29.77
N GLY A 545 -13.87 26.18 28.85
CA GLY A 545 -13.28 27.35 28.22
C GLY A 545 -12.48 27.06 26.94
N VAL A 546 -12.58 25.84 26.39
CA VAL A 546 -11.98 25.50 25.08
C VAL A 546 -12.85 26.10 23.97
N PRO A 547 -12.30 26.63 22.87
CA PRO A 547 -13.07 27.07 21.71
C PRO A 547 -13.94 25.94 21.13
N SER A 548 -15.01 26.30 20.40
CA SER A 548 -15.89 25.32 19.75
C SER A 548 -15.20 24.43 18.69
N SER A 549 -14.06 24.87 18.19
CA SER A 549 -13.20 24.11 17.28
C SER A 549 -11.74 24.28 17.67
N VAL A 550 -10.94 23.24 17.48
CA VAL A 550 -9.49 23.24 17.63
C VAL A 550 -8.85 22.77 16.33
N THR A 551 -7.76 23.43 15.95
CA THR A 551 -6.94 23.03 14.80
C THR A 551 -5.77 22.19 15.31
N LEU A 552 -5.64 20.96 14.81
CA LEU A 552 -4.50 20.07 15.09
C LEU A 552 -3.73 19.82 13.80
N ASP A 553 -2.43 19.82 13.92
CA ASP A 553 -1.49 19.43 12.87
C ASP A 553 -0.89 18.04 13.13
N GLY A 554 -0.12 17.54 12.18
CA GLY A 554 0.57 16.26 12.33
C GLY A 554 1.58 16.27 13.50
N ASN A 555 2.19 17.43 13.80
CA ASN A 555 3.09 17.58 14.96
C ASN A 555 2.35 17.40 16.29
N SER A 556 1.09 17.82 16.37
CA SER A 556 0.24 17.59 17.53
C SER A 556 0.02 16.10 17.77
N ALA A 557 -0.29 15.34 16.72
CA ALA A 557 -0.42 13.89 16.80
C ALA A 557 0.90 13.21 17.18
N PHE A 558 2.02 13.72 16.69
CA PHE A 558 3.34 13.15 16.89
C PHE A 558 3.91 13.43 18.29
N ASN A 559 3.78 14.66 18.78
CA ASN A 559 4.42 15.12 20.00
C ASN A 559 3.48 15.21 21.21
N ASN A 560 2.15 15.16 21.01
CA ASN A 560 1.14 15.37 22.04
C ASN A 560 0.07 14.28 22.02
N SER A 561 0.49 13.02 22.10
CA SER A 561 -0.42 11.86 22.08
C SER A 561 -0.15 10.89 23.20
N PHE A 562 -1.19 10.19 23.63
CA PHE A 562 -1.13 9.06 24.55
C PHE A 562 -1.01 7.74 23.80
N SER A 563 -0.41 6.73 24.44
CA SER A 563 -0.46 5.36 23.95
C SER A 563 -1.88 4.80 24.10
N VAL A 564 -2.35 4.05 23.08
CA VAL A 564 -3.70 3.44 23.08
C VAL A 564 -3.91 2.54 24.32
N ALA A 565 -2.86 1.78 24.70
CA ALA A 565 -2.94 0.89 25.85
C ALA A 565 -3.15 1.66 27.17
N SER A 566 -2.48 2.82 27.34
CA SER A 566 -2.63 3.64 28.56
C SER A 566 -4.02 4.29 28.65
N VAL A 567 -4.57 4.73 27.53
CA VAL A 567 -5.94 5.27 27.47
C VAL A 567 -6.96 4.17 27.78
N GLY A 568 -6.78 2.97 27.24
CA GLY A 568 -7.62 1.81 27.59
C GLY A 568 -7.59 1.48 29.08
N ALA A 569 -6.41 1.51 29.71
CA ALA A 569 -6.27 1.31 31.15
C ALA A 569 -6.93 2.44 31.97
N PHE A 570 -6.80 3.69 31.52
CA PHE A 570 -7.49 4.83 32.11
C PHE A 570 -9.01 4.67 32.02
N ALA A 571 -9.54 4.35 30.82
CA ALA A 571 -10.98 4.17 30.62
C ALA A 571 -11.56 3.07 31.51
N ALA A 572 -10.81 1.99 31.73
CA ALA A 572 -11.24 0.87 32.59
C ALA A 572 -11.23 1.20 34.09
N THR A 573 -10.42 2.16 34.56
CA THR A 573 -10.18 2.39 36.00
C THR A 573 -10.53 3.79 36.47
N GLY A 574 -10.65 4.77 35.57
CA GLY A 574 -10.78 6.19 35.89
C GLY A 574 -9.52 6.80 36.48
N ASN A 575 -8.36 6.11 36.46
CA ASN A 575 -7.13 6.57 37.08
C ASN A 575 -6.22 7.28 36.06
N PRO A 576 -6.10 8.63 36.09
CA PRO A 576 -5.29 9.38 35.14
C PRO A 576 -3.78 9.14 35.29
N ALA A 577 -3.33 8.57 36.40
CA ALA A 577 -1.92 8.22 36.59
C ALA A 577 -1.45 7.07 35.69
N LEU A 578 -2.37 6.39 35.01
CA LEU A 578 -2.06 5.33 34.05
C LEU A 578 -1.82 5.86 32.61
N LEU A 579 -2.13 7.12 32.35
CA LEU A 579 -1.91 7.74 31.06
C LEU A 579 -0.41 7.94 30.79
N GLU A 580 0.05 7.45 29.67
CA GLU A 580 1.45 7.52 29.24
C GLU A 580 1.55 8.14 27.85
N ALA A 581 2.54 9.01 27.65
CA ALA A 581 2.87 9.56 26.34
C ALA A 581 3.18 8.43 25.35
N SER A 582 2.80 8.62 24.10
CA SER A 582 2.94 7.61 23.05
C SER A 582 4.39 7.24 22.73
N GLY A 583 5.34 8.18 22.91
CA GLY A 583 6.76 7.96 22.62
C GLY A 583 7.07 7.65 21.15
N VAL A 584 6.28 8.18 20.21
CA VAL A 584 6.51 7.99 18.77
C VAL A 584 7.84 8.63 18.37
N GLU A 585 8.64 7.91 17.57
CA GLU A 585 9.89 8.42 17.00
C GLU A 585 9.76 8.61 15.48
N MET A 586 10.52 9.54 14.91
CA MET A 586 10.65 9.71 13.48
C MET A 586 11.17 8.43 12.82
N VAL A 587 10.63 8.07 11.67
CA VAL A 587 11.12 6.91 10.91
C VAL A 587 12.57 7.11 10.51
N LYS A 588 13.30 6.01 10.46
CA LYS A 588 14.70 5.91 10.01
C LYS A 588 14.78 4.80 8.96
N PRO A 589 15.79 4.82 8.08
CA PRO A 589 16.01 3.70 7.18
C PRO A 589 16.16 2.39 7.96
N GLU A 590 15.46 1.34 7.50
CA GLU A 590 15.68 -0.01 8.02
C GLU A 590 17.02 -0.52 7.56
N GLU A 591 17.73 -1.26 8.41
CA GLU A 591 19.04 -1.82 8.09
C GLU A 591 19.06 -3.33 8.30
N VAL A 592 19.85 -4.03 7.48
CA VAL A 592 20.15 -5.46 7.64
C VAL A 592 21.63 -5.73 7.51
N LYS A 593 22.15 -6.56 8.39
CA LYS A 593 23.47 -7.17 8.28
C LYS A 593 23.29 -8.67 8.10
N SER A 594 23.95 -9.25 7.11
CA SER A 594 23.79 -10.66 6.73
C SER A 594 25.13 -11.35 6.60
N ILE A 595 25.24 -12.51 7.22
CA ILE A 595 26.36 -13.45 7.00
C ILE A 595 25.74 -14.71 6.40
N GLU A 596 26.37 -15.22 5.33
CA GLU A 596 25.90 -16.41 4.62
C GLU A 596 27.04 -17.38 4.33
N LEU A 597 26.78 -18.66 4.58
CA LEU A 597 27.62 -19.78 4.15
C LEU A 597 26.82 -20.63 3.18
N GLY A 598 27.35 -20.86 1.98
CA GLY A 598 26.71 -21.64 0.94
C GLY A 598 27.60 -22.76 0.41
N TYR A 599 26.96 -23.85 0.03
CA TYR A 599 27.58 -24.95 -0.69
C TYR A 599 26.72 -25.35 -1.87
N ARG A 600 27.32 -25.42 -3.05
CA ARG A 600 26.72 -26.00 -4.25
C ARG A 600 27.62 -27.03 -4.83
N GLY A 601 27.15 -28.27 -5.02
CA GLY A 601 27.93 -29.34 -5.54
C GLY A 601 27.18 -30.31 -6.43
N LYS A 602 27.86 -30.81 -7.45
CA LYS A 602 27.39 -31.94 -8.25
C LYS A 602 28.07 -33.21 -7.73
N LEU A 603 27.33 -33.97 -6.90
CA LEU A 603 27.84 -35.14 -6.20
C LEU A 603 27.88 -36.38 -7.09
N SER A 604 26.99 -36.42 -8.10
CA SER A 604 27.00 -37.48 -9.12
C SER A 604 26.42 -36.95 -10.44
N ARG A 605 26.34 -37.82 -11.46
CA ARG A 605 25.79 -37.45 -12.75
C ARG A 605 24.31 -36.93 -12.63
N ASN A 606 23.55 -37.47 -11.67
CA ASN A 606 22.12 -37.23 -11.53
C ASN A 606 21.75 -36.55 -10.18
N PHE A 607 22.74 -36.18 -9.36
CA PHE A 607 22.52 -35.62 -8.05
C PHE A 607 23.34 -34.36 -7.81
N SER A 608 22.65 -33.24 -7.64
CA SER A 608 23.23 -31.94 -7.28
C SER A 608 22.60 -31.44 -6.00
N VAL A 609 23.39 -30.72 -5.19
CA VAL A 609 22.97 -30.11 -3.93
C VAL A 609 23.27 -28.63 -3.98
N ASP A 610 22.34 -27.77 -3.58
CA ASP A 610 22.57 -26.36 -3.30
C ASP A 610 21.98 -26.05 -1.93
N MET A 611 22.83 -25.63 -1.00
CA MET A 611 22.46 -25.36 0.39
C MET A 611 23.03 -24.01 0.81
N SER A 612 22.28 -23.25 1.57
CA SER A 612 22.79 -22.06 2.25
C SER A 612 22.26 -21.97 3.68
N VAL A 613 23.12 -21.45 4.56
CA VAL A 613 22.76 -21.07 5.92
C VAL A 613 23.11 -19.60 6.07
N TYR A 614 22.20 -18.83 6.61
CA TYR A 614 22.39 -17.41 6.79
C TYR A 614 21.90 -16.95 8.17
N GLN A 615 22.51 -15.88 8.63
CA GLN A 615 22.07 -15.14 9.81
C GLN A 615 21.87 -13.68 9.42
N ASN A 616 20.72 -13.13 9.72
CA ASN A 616 20.38 -11.73 9.50
C ASN A 616 20.14 -11.04 10.84
N GLU A 617 20.68 -9.83 10.97
CA GLU A 617 20.40 -8.91 12.06
C GLU A 617 19.71 -7.67 11.45
N TYR A 618 18.53 -7.37 11.94
CA TYR A 618 17.71 -6.25 11.47
C TYR A 618 17.62 -5.17 12.53
N SER A 619 17.60 -3.91 12.11
CA SER A 619 17.40 -2.75 12.98
C SER A 619 16.47 -1.71 12.33
N ASN A 620 15.92 -0.84 13.16
CA ASN A 620 15.04 0.28 12.76
C ASN A 620 13.81 -0.17 11.96
N PHE A 621 13.16 -1.29 12.33
CA PHE A 621 11.95 -1.72 11.65
C PHE A 621 10.89 -0.63 11.67
N ILE A 622 10.38 -0.27 10.48
CA ILE A 622 9.29 0.68 10.31
C ILE A 622 7.97 -0.05 10.52
N ASN A 623 7.15 0.52 11.40
CA ASN A 623 5.80 0.03 11.69
C ASN A 623 4.86 1.20 11.97
N THR A 624 3.57 0.99 11.78
CA THR A 624 2.53 1.95 12.15
C THR A 624 2.29 1.86 13.66
N GLN A 625 2.26 3.00 14.32
CA GLN A 625 1.92 3.10 15.73
C GLN A 625 0.61 3.87 15.88
N ALA A 626 -0.39 3.23 16.48
CA ALA A 626 -1.63 3.90 16.85
C ALA A 626 -1.43 4.74 18.14
N VAL A 627 -1.94 5.97 18.09
CA VAL A 627 -1.89 6.91 19.20
C VAL A 627 -3.25 7.61 19.36
N LEU A 628 -3.50 8.18 20.53
CA LEU A 628 -4.68 9.00 20.82
C LEU A 628 -4.24 10.42 21.16
N THR A 629 -4.60 11.36 20.30
CA THR A 629 -4.26 12.78 20.44
C THR A 629 -5.42 13.50 21.14
N PRO A 630 -5.19 14.13 22.30
CA PRO A 630 -6.23 14.92 22.94
C PRO A 630 -6.54 16.15 22.10
N TYR A 631 -7.81 16.48 21.96
CA TYR A 631 -8.24 17.67 21.21
C TYR A 631 -7.85 18.97 21.91
N TYR A 632 -7.63 18.96 23.22
CA TYR A 632 -7.19 20.11 24.00
C TYR A 632 -6.34 19.66 25.18
N GLY A 633 -5.52 20.57 25.70
CA GLY A 633 -4.54 20.28 26.73
C GLY A 633 -3.25 19.67 26.17
N SER A 634 -2.34 19.36 27.04
CA SER A 634 -1.04 18.76 26.70
C SER A 634 -0.83 17.47 27.49
N VAL A 635 -0.32 16.43 26.82
CA VAL A 635 0.02 15.18 27.47
C VAL A 635 0.92 15.45 28.69
N GLY A 636 0.51 14.98 29.87
CA GLY A 636 1.21 15.21 31.13
C GLY A 636 0.80 16.48 31.90
N ASP A 637 -0.17 17.28 31.40
CA ASP A 637 -0.68 18.45 32.15
C ASP A 637 -1.54 18.07 33.38
N GLY A 638 -2.00 16.82 33.42
CA GLY A 638 -2.77 16.26 34.54
C GLY A 638 -4.19 16.84 34.68
N ALA A 639 -4.63 17.66 33.73
CA ALA A 639 -5.91 18.36 33.79
C ALA A 639 -6.69 18.24 32.48
N LEU A 640 -6.48 19.14 31.53
CA LEU A 640 -7.31 19.24 30.32
C LEU A 640 -7.16 18.04 29.38
N SER A 641 -5.95 17.53 29.16
CA SER A 641 -5.70 16.38 28.27
C SER A 641 -6.34 15.07 28.77
N VAL A 642 -6.66 14.98 30.06
CA VAL A 642 -7.35 13.82 30.64
C VAL A 642 -8.85 13.86 30.35
N LEU A 643 -9.40 15.05 30.10
CA LEU A 643 -10.83 15.30 29.83
C LEU A 643 -11.13 15.38 28.32
N ALA A 644 -10.08 15.53 27.52
CA ALA A 644 -10.16 15.59 26.06
C ALA A 644 -10.31 14.21 25.43
#